data_85c517e67eaef7f9391903629bc66264
#
_entry.id   85c517e67eaef7f9391903629bc66264
#
_cell.length_a   1.000
_cell.length_b   1.000
_cell.length_c   1.000
_cell.angle_alpha   90.00
_cell.angle_beta   90.00
_cell.angle_gamma   90.00
#
_symmetry.space_group_name_H-M   'P 1'
#
loop_
_entity.id
_entity.type
_entity.pdbx_description
1 polymer ?
#
loop_
_entity_poly.entity_id
_entity_poly.type
_entity_poly.pdbx_seq_one_letter_code
_entity_poly.pdbx_strand_id
1 'polypeptide(L)'
;MADTFGQSGPISEADAIGRWSLAFAKVAPPLLFGLRLWAAVCLALFVAFWLELDNPFWAGTSAAIVCQAQLGASLRKGWFRMIGTVVGATMIVVLTACFPQDRIAFLALLAVWCGLCAFAATVFRNFASYSAALAGYTAAIIAADNLGATGGASSDVFLLAVTRASEICIGIACAGIVLAGTDLGGAQRRLAESFASLAAEIMGQFVRMLGLPEAQLPDTKAGRREFVRRVIALDPVIDQALGESSHVRYHSPNLQTAMYGLFAALDGWRGVATHLGRLSEAAGRQGAHIILQSLPAELRSVLEADSPLLWIADPLALHRVCKQAVHTLIALPADTPSLRLLADEAAKVLAGMLHVLDGLALLVDAPGQPSPDTRGFRLGEPDWLPALINAARAFLAIGAVELFWVATAWPTGVAAIVIVAILILLLSPKGDLAYGGSLVFALGTAGAVICAAAVKFAMLPALQTFPALCAALAVFFLPAGFAMAVSRQPVATVALTAMTVNFNVLLAPINEMNYDTAQYYNSVLAIMVGCSVAPLAFSLFPPLSPAFRIRRFLALTSRDLRRLAVAALLPAPHDWESRIYSRLIALPDQATPLQRAQLLAALSVGAEIIGLRQMATQLGTTAELDAALNDVALGHSSNAIAKLRQFDDRLAATPEPEATMALRGRGRVLIISEAIAEHGHYFDTGAPA
;
A
#
# COMPACT_ATOMS: atom_id res chain seq x y z
N MET A 1 -3.03 7.37 65.46
CA MET A 1 -3.89 8.44 64.97
C MET A 1 -3.02 9.67 64.84
N ALA A 2 -2.67 10.04 63.73
CA ALA A 2 -2.13 11.32 63.30
C ALA A 2 -1.14 11.09 62.15
N ASP A 3 -1.36 11.84 61.07
CA ASP A 3 -0.41 12.34 60.08
C ASP A 3 0.20 11.40 59.06
N THR A 4 -0.45 11.37 57.90
CA THR A 4 0.25 11.29 56.60
C THR A 4 -0.37 12.28 55.63
N PHE A 5 -0.20 13.57 55.86
CA PHE A 5 -0.27 14.58 54.79
C PHE A 5 1.09 14.60 54.09
N GLY A 6 1.18 13.94 52.93
CA GLY A 6 2.33 14.03 52.05
C GLY A 6 2.50 15.48 51.54
N GLN A 7 3.58 16.11 51.93
CA GLN A 7 4.05 17.39 51.42
C GLN A 7 4.37 17.26 49.91
N SER A 8 3.55 17.83 49.07
CA SER A 8 3.94 18.18 47.71
C SER A 8 4.93 19.35 47.76
N GLY A 9 6.22 19.02 47.69
CA GLY A 9 7.28 20.02 47.58
C GLY A 9 7.08 20.89 46.32
N PRO A 10 7.56 22.13 46.33
CA PRO A 10 7.45 23.01 45.16
C PRO A 10 8.14 22.37 43.96
N ILE A 11 7.38 22.21 42.87
CA ILE A 11 7.90 21.72 41.59
C ILE A 11 9.00 22.69 41.17
N SER A 12 10.24 22.20 40.96
CA SER A 12 11.34 23.07 40.54
C SER A 12 11.02 23.75 39.21
N GLU A 13 11.41 25.00 39.02
CA GLU A 13 11.24 25.72 37.75
C GLU A 13 11.84 24.92 36.58
N ALA A 14 12.90 24.18 36.77
CA ALA A 14 13.49 23.30 35.77
C ALA A 14 12.56 22.15 35.35
N ASP A 15 11.84 21.53 36.32
CA ASP A 15 10.85 20.48 36.02
C ASP A 15 9.59 21.05 35.33
N ALA A 16 9.22 22.28 35.68
CA ALA A 16 8.13 22.99 35.01
C ALA A 16 8.50 23.32 33.55
N ILE A 17 9.68 23.90 33.31
CA ILE A 17 10.19 24.20 31.97
C ILE A 17 10.34 22.92 31.14
N GLY A 18 10.86 21.83 31.72
CA GLY A 18 10.95 20.53 31.06
C GLY A 18 9.58 19.95 30.68
N ARG A 19 8.57 20.09 31.53
CA ARG A 19 7.19 19.65 31.22
C ARG A 19 6.54 20.53 30.16
N TRP A 20 6.74 21.84 30.19
CA TRP A 20 6.24 22.76 29.17
C TRP A 20 6.89 22.51 27.79
N SER A 21 8.20 22.27 27.75
CA SER A 21 8.91 21.95 26.49
C SER A 21 8.44 20.62 25.90
N LEU A 22 8.22 19.58 26.71
CA LEU A 22 7.67 18.30 26.30
C LEU A 22 6.20 18.41 25.85
N ALA A 23 5.38 19.22 26.53
CA ALA A 23 4.01 19.49 26.13
C ALA A 23 3.96 20.25 24.79
N PHE A 24 4.81 21.26 24.64
CA PHE A 24 4.92 22.03 23.39
C PHE A 24 5.40 21.15 22.22
N ALA A 25 6.39 20.30 22.43
CA ALA A 25 6.88 19.37 21.42
C ALA A 25 5.81 18.38 20.93
N LYS A 26 4.82 18.04 21.76
CA LYS A 26 3.68 17.18 21.40
C LYS A 26 2.56 17.94 20.68
N VAL A 27 2.34 19.21 21.00
CA VAL A 27 1.22 20.02 20.49
C VAL A 27 1.61 20.79 19.22
N ALA A 28 2.88 21.20 19.10
CA ALA A 28 3.35 22.00 17.99
C ALA A 28 3.17 21.33 16.59
N PRO A 29 3.51 20.05 16.37
CA PRO A 29 3.31 19.43 15.06
C PRO A 29 1.84 19.34 14.61
N PRO A 30 0.86 18.95 15.46
CA PRO A 30 -0.56 18.99 15.10
C PRO A 30 -1.07 20.41 14.82
N LEU A 31 -0.64 21.38 15.61
CA LEU A 31 -1.04 22.78 15.40
C LEU A 31 -0.47 23.31 14.07
N LEU A 32 0.77 22.99 13.77
CA LEU A 32 1.40 23.33 12.50
C LEU A 32 0.66 22.73 11.31
N PHE A 33 0.20 21.48 11.42
CA PHE A 33 -0.62 20.88 10.38
C PHE A 33 -1.96 21.62 10.17
N GLY A 34 -2.66 22.00 11.24
CA GLY A 34 -3.86 22.84 11.16
C GLY A 34 -3.59 24.17 10.48
N LEU A 35 -2.47 24.83 10.83
CA LEU A 35 -2.05 26.09 10.22
C LEU A 35 -1.73 25.94 8.72
N ARG A 36 -1.04 24.86 8.34
CA ARG A 36 -0.75 24.53 6.93
C ARG A 36 -2.04 24.30 6.14
N LEU A 37 -2.97 23.54 6.69
CA LEU A 37 -4.28 23.27 6.06
C LEU A 37 -5.04 24.55 5.81
N TRP A 38 -5.18 25.38 6.84
CA TRP A 38 -5.85 26.68 6.75
C TRP A 38 -5.15 27.61 5.74
N ALA A 39 -3.84 27.77 5.83
CA ALA A 39 -3.08 28.63 4.94
C ALA A 39 -3.16 28.16 3.46
N ALA A 40 -3.10 26.85 3.22
CA ALA A 40 -3.24 26.27 1.88
C ALA A 40 -4.60 26.57 1.26
N VAL A 41 -5.68 26.42 2.04
CA VAL A 41 -7.05 26.73 1.61
C VAL A 41 -7.22 28.22 1.34
N CYS A 42 -6.76 29.09 2.27
CA CYS A 42 -6.86 30.54 2.09
C CYS A 42 -6.05 31.03 0.87
N LEU A 43 -4.84 30.53 0.68
CA LEU A 43 -4.02 30.88 -0.48
C LEU A 43 -4.68 30.42 -1.80
N ALA A 44 -5.24 29.22 -1.83
CA ALA A 44 -5.93 28.69 -3.00
C ALA A 44 -7.18 29.51 -3.36
N LEU A 45 -7.97 29.86 -2.34
CA LEU A 45 -9.12 30.75 -2.52
C LEU A 45 -8.72 32.14 -2.97
N PHE A 46 -7.64 32.72 -2.39
CA PHE A 46 -7.15 34.02 -2.80
C PHE A 46 -6.78 34.07 -4.29
N VAL A 47 -6.00 33.07 -4.75
CA VAL A 47 -5.60 33.00 -6.16
C VAL A 47 -6.81 32.80 -7.07
N ALA A 48 -7.74 31.93 -6.67
CA ALA A 48 -8.95 31.65 -7.46
C ALA A 48 -9.89 32.87 -7.55
N PHE A 49 -10.06 33.62 -6.45
CA PHE A 49 -10.80 34.88 -6.44
C PHE A 49 -10.13 35.97 -7.27
N TRP A 50 -8.79 36.06 -7.18
CA TRP A 50 -8.01 37.04 -7.94
C TRP A 50 -8.07 36.81 -9.46
N LEU A 51 -8.19 35.51 -9.86
CA LEU A 51 -8.35 35.10 -11.25
C LEU A 51 -9.83 35.12 -11.69
N GLU A 52 -10.76 35.54 -10.83
CA GLU A 52 -12.19 35.61 -11.09
C GLU A 52 -12.79 34.30 -11.62
N LEU A 53 -12.33 33.14 -11.07
CA LEU A 53 -12.84 31.86 -11.48
C LEU A 53 -14.27 31.66 -10.99
N ASP A 54 -15.11 30.94 -11.77
CA ASP A 54 -16.52 30.72 -11.49
C ASP A 54 -16.79 29.99 -10.17
N ASN A 55 -15.94 29.02 -9.85
CA ASN A 55 -16.13 28.16 -8.67
C ASN A 55 -14.88 28.07 -7.79
N PRO A 56 -14.39 29.18 -7.21
CA PRO A 56 -13.13 29.25 -6.46
C PRO A 56 -13.07 28.27 -5.28
N PHE A 57 -14.21 27.84 -4.74
CA PHE A 57 -14.28 26.86 -3.66
C PHE A 57 -13.68 25.49 -4.04
N TRP A 58 -13.60 25.14 -5.31
CA TRP A 58 -12.93 23.90 -5.75
C TRP A 58 -11.41 23.97 -5.63
N ALA A 59 -10.83 25.15 -5.79
CA ALA A 59 -9.41 25.35 -5.49
C ALA A 59 -9.13 25.14 -4.00
N GLY A 60 -9.93 25.76 -3.13
CA GLY A 60 -9.84 25.54 -1.68
C GLY A 60 -10.08 24.09 -1.26
N THR A 61 -11.08 23.43 -1.85
CA THR A 61 -11.37 22.01 -1.63
C THR A 61 -10.20 21.12 -2.06
N SER A 62 -9.60 21.43 -3.21
CA SER A 62 -8.45 20.67 -3.71
C SER A 62 -7.21 20.86 -2.85
N ALA A 63 -6.96 22.07 -2.36
CA ALA A 63 -5.91 22.34 -1.40
C ALA A 63 -6.10 21.54 -0.11
N ALA A 64 -7.33 21.52 0.44
CA ALA A 64 -7.65 20.73 1.64
C ALA A 64 -7.46 19.23 1.44
N ILE A 65 -7.87 18.68 0.28
CA ILE A 65 -7.71 17.25 -0.03
C ILE A 65 -6.25 16.85 -0.18
N VAL A 66 -5.44 17.70 -0.82
CA VAL A 66 -4.03 17.41 -1.13
C VAL A 66 -3.14 17.64 0.08
N CYS A 67 -3.48 18.58 0.96
CA CYS A 67 -2.71 18.86 2.16
C CYS A 67 -2.63 17.62 3.05
N GLN A 68 -1.44 17.04 3.14
CA GLN A 68 -1.10 15.88 3.97
C GLN A 68 -0.08 16.30 5.03
N ALA A 69 0.08 15.47 6.07
CA ALA A 69 1.05 15.76 7.12
C ALA A 69 2.51 15.83 6.61
N GLN A 70 2.79 15.19 5.48
CA GLN A 70 4.12 15.08 4.88
C GLN A 70 4.11 15.64 3.46
N LEU A 71 5.17 16.36 3.10
CA LEU A 71 5.32 16.99 1.77
C LEU A 71 5.24 15.96 0.63
N GLY A 72 5.98 14.86 0.74
CA GLY A 72 6.03 13.84 -0.30
C GLY A 72 4.66 13.19 -0.59
N ALA A 73 3.90 12.89 0.46
CA ALA A 73 2.54 12.37 0.32
C ALA A 73 1.63 13.38 -0.38
N SER A 74 1.77 14.66 -0.04
CA SER A 74 1.00 15.76 -0.62
C SER A 74 1.32 15.96 -2.10
N LEU A 75 2.60 16.05 -2.47
CA LEU A 75 3.05 16.20 -3.86
C LEU A 75 2.62 15.00 -4.72
N ARG A 76 2.80 13.78 -4.18
CA ARG A 76 2.40 12.55 -4.88
C ARG A 76 0.89 12.50 -5.11
N LYS A 77 0.10 12.80 -4.08
CA LYS A 77 -1.35 12.88 -4.18
C LYS A 77 -1.80 13.96 -5.16
N GLY A 78 -1.16 15.13 -5.14
CA GLY A 78 -1.41 16.23 -6.07
C GLY A 78 -1.15 15.84 -7.52
N TRP A 79 -0.01 15.20 -7.81
CA TRP A 79 0.34 14.71 -9.13
C TRP A 79 -0.71 13.74 -9.69
N PHE A 80 -1.07 12.72 -8.93
CA PHE A 80 -2.10 11.76 -9.35
C PHE A 80 -3.50 12.38 -9.41
N ARG A 81 -3.75 13.42 -8.61
CA ARG A 81 -4.98 14.19 -8.71
C ARG A 81 -5.05 14.95 -10.04
N MET A 82 -3.97 15.59 -10.50
CA MET A 82 -3.93 16.23 -11.81
C MET A 82 -4.20 15.24 -12.94
N ILE A 83 -3.52 14.08 -12.94
CA ILE A 83 -3.72 13.05 -13.96
C ILE A 83 -5.18 12.61 -14.02
N GLY A 84 -5.77 12.24 -12.88
CA GLY A 84 -7.16 11.78 -12.83
C GLY A 84 -8.14 12.87 -13.26
N THR A 85 -7.88 14.13 -12.90
CA THR A 85 -8.72 15.26 -13.34
C THR A 85 -8.67 15.46 -14.86
N VAL A 86 -7.47 15.46 -15.45
CA VAL A 86 -7.31 15.61 -16.91
C VAL A 86 -8.00 14.46 -17.66
N VAL A 87 -7.82 13.22 -17.21
CA VAL A 87 -8.47 12.05 -17.84
C VAL A 87 -10.00 12.14 -17.72
N GLY A 88 -10.53 12.49 -16.54
CA GLY A 88 -11.97 12.65 -16.35
C GLY A 88 -12.56 13.81 -17.14
N ALA A 89 -11.87 14.95 -17.17
CA ALA A 89 -12.26 16.13 -17.95
C ALA A 89 -12.25 15.83 -19.46
N THR A 90 -11.23 15.14 -19.95
CA THR A 90 -11.17 14.74 -21.37
C THR A 90 -12.33 13.80 -21.72
N MET A 91 -12.61 12.83 -20.86
CA MET A 91 -13.67 11.85 -21.10
C MET A 91 -15.05 12.50 -21.18
N ILE A 92 -15.35 13.46 -20.29
CA ILE A 92 -16.67 14.12 -20.32
C ILE A 92 -16.84 15.01 -21.57
N VAL A 93 -15.76 15.67 -22.03
CA VAL A 93 -15.78 16.42 -23.29
C VAL A 93 -16.09 15.48 -24.47
N VAL A 94 -15.45 14.30 -24.51
CA VAL A 94 -15.70 13.29 -25.54
C VAL A 94 -17.14 12.78 -25.48
N LEU A 95 -17.65 12.45 -24.30
CA LEU A 95 -19.03 11.97 -24.12
C LEU A 95 -20.06 13.02 -24.60
N THR A 96 -19.86 14.28 -24.25
CA THR A 96 -20.73 15.36 -24.65
C THR A 96 -20.67 15.61 -26.16
N ALA A 97 -19.48 15.50 -26.77
CA ALA A 97 -19.31 15.63 -28.22
C ALA A 97 -19.98 14.50 -29.00
N CYS A 98 -19.93 13.27 -28.46
CA CYS A 98 -20.54 12.10 -29.09
C CYS A 98 -22.07 12.04 -28.93
N PHE A 99 -22.59 12.51 -27.79
CA PHE A 99 -24.02 12.40 -27.44
C PHE A 99 -24.60 13.74 -26.97
N PRO A 100 -24.58 14.79 -27.81
CA PRO A 100 -24.97 16.14 -27.41
C PRO A 100 -26.46 16.29 -27.08
N GLN A 101 -27.32 15.43 -27.61
CA GLN A 101 -28.77 15.49 -27.44
C GLN A 101 -29.39 14.21 -26.84
N ASP A 102 -28.65 13.11 -26.80
CA ASP A 102 -29.17 11.85 -26.27
C ASP A 102 -28.79 11.71 -24.77
N ARG A 103 -29.69 12.24 -23.93
CA ARG A 103 -29.52 12.20 -22.46
C ARG A 103 -29.41 10.79 -21.91
N ILE A 104 -30.12 9.81 -22.49
CA ILE A 104 -30.14 8.44 -22.00
C ILE A 104 -28.78 7.77 -22.29
N ALA A 105 -28.30 7.87 -23.53
CA ALA A 105 -27.00 7.35 -23.91
C ALA A 105 -25.87 8.02 -23.14
N PHE A 106 -25.94 9.34 -22.94
CA PHE A 106 -24.96 10.10 -22.16
C PHE A 106 -24.85 9.58 -20.72
N LEU A 107 -25.96 9.47 -19.99
CA LEU A 107 -25.99 8.99 -18.60
C LEU A 107 -25.56 7.52 -18.53
N ALA A 108 -26.06 6.64 -19.40
CA ALA A 108 -25.66 5.24 -19.43
C ALA A 108 -24.14 5.08 -19.63
N LEU A 109 -23.54 5.86 -20.53
CA LEU A 109 -22.11 5.81 -20.79
C LEU A 109 -21.29 6.46 -19.66
N LEU A 110 -21.82 7.47 -18.98
CA LEU A 110 -21.21 8.02 -17.77
C LEU A 110 -21.15 6.96 -16.65
N ALA A 111 -22.24 6.22 -16.45
CA ALA A 111 -22.25 5.10 -15.49
C ALA A 111 -21.27 3.99 -15.88
N VAL A 112 -21.16 3.65 -17.19
CA VAL A 112 -20.14 2.70 -17.70
C VAL A 112 -18.73 3.21 -17.45
N TRP A 113 -18.46 4.49 -17.74
CA TRP A 113 -17.15 5.11 -17.46
C TRP A 113 -16.78 5.02 -15.99
N CYS A 114 -17.71 5.37 -15.10
CA CYS A 114 -17.50 5.22 -13.65
C CYS A 114 -17.24 3.75 -13.27
N GLY A 115 -17.93 2.80 -13.87
CA GLY A 115 -17.65 1.37 -13.70
C GLY A 115 -16.23 0.98 -14.11
N LEU A 116 -15.77 1.44 -15.27
CA LEU A 116 -14.38 1.22 -15.73
C LEU A 116 -13.37 1.87 -14.80
N CYS A 117 -13.65 3.07 -14.29
CA CYS A 117 -12.81 3.74 -13.30
C CYS A 117 -12.77 2.98 -11.97
N ALA A 118 -13.89 2.39 -11.51
CA ALA A 118 -13.93 1.55 -10.32
C ALA A 118 -13.12 0.26 -10.51
N PHE A 119 -13.17 -0.34 -11.70
CA PHE A 119 -12.32 -1.46 -12.08
C PHE A 119 -10.85 -1.08 -11.99
N ALA A 120 -10.44 -0.02 -12.68
CA ALA A 120 -9.06 0.46 -12.68
C ALA A 120 -8.57 0.83 -11.27
N ALA A 121 -9.41 1.52 -10.47
CA ALA A 121 -9.10 1.87 -9.09
C ALA A 121 -8.88 0.64 -8.19
N THR A 122 -9.54 -0.49 -8.50
CA THR A 122 -9.36 -1.75 -7.76
C THR A 122 -8.09 -2.48 -8.17
N VAL A 123 -7.69 -2.38 -9.45
CA VAL A 123 -6.49 -3.01 -9.99
C VAL A 123 -5.22 -2.26 -9.59
N PHE A 124 -5.28 -0.93 -9.64
CA PHE A 124 -4.15 -0.08 -9.26
C PHE A 124 -3.99 -0.01 -7.73
N ARG A 125 -2.81 0.44 -7.29
CA ARG A 125 -2.47 0.58 -5.86
C ARG A 125 -2.20 2.04 -5.50
N ASN A 126 -2.28 2.35 -4.21
CA ASN A 126 -1.90 3.64 -3.62
C ASN A 126 -2.50 4.84 -4.36
N PHE A 127 -1.69 5.83 -4.73
CA PHE A 127 -2.16 7.04 -5.41
C PHE A 127 -2.62 6.81 -6.87
N ALA A 128 -2.16 5.75 -7.54
CA ALA A 128 -2.68 5.41 -8.87
C ALA A 128 -4.14 4.92 -8.80
N SER A 129 -4.51 4.15 -7.76
CA SER A 129 -5.90 3.79 -7.46
C SER A 129 -6.77 5.03 -7.25
N TYR A 130 -6.26 6.01 -6.48
CA TYR A 130 -6.93 7.29 -6.26
C TYR A 130 -7.13 8.07 -7.57
N SER A 131 -6.12 8.11 -8.46
CA SER A 131 -6.22 8.77 -9.77
C SER A 131 -7.30 8.17 -10.66
N ALA A 132 -7.40 6.83 -10.70
CA ALA A 132 -8.44 6.14 -11.46
C ALA A 132 -9.85 6.45 -10.92
N ALA A 133 -10.03 6.43 -9.60
CA ALA A 133 -11.29 6.83 -8.97
C ALA A 133 -11.64 8.29 -9.31
N LEU A 134 -10.65 9.18 -9.25
CA LEU A 134 -10.80 10.59 -9.55
C LEU A 134 -11.24 10.84 -11.00
N ALA A 135 -10.71 10.09 -11.97
CA ALA A 135 -11.12 10.21 -13.36
C ALA A 135 -12.62 9.94 -13.54
N GLY A 136 -13.18 8.99 -12.79
CA GLY A 136 -14.61 8.71 -12.80
C GLY A 136 -15.44 9.83 -12.17
N TYR A 137 -15.15 10.22 -10.94
CA TYR A 137 -16.00 11.21 -10.28
C TYR A 137 -15.75 12.64 -10.78
N THR A 138 -14.59 12.97 -11.37
CA THR A 138 -14.40 14.26 -12.04
C THR A 138 -15.29 14.37 -13.26
N ALA A 139 -15.42 13.31 -14.07
CA ALA A 139 -16.37 13.28 -15.16
C ALA A 139 -17.82 13.47 -14.67
N ALA A 140 -18.19 12.82 -13.55
CA ALA A 140 -19.51 12.99 -12.94
C ALA A 140 -19.74 14.42 -12.40
N ILE A 141 -18.72 15.08 -11.82
CA ILE A 141 -18.82 16.47 -11.35
C ILE A 141 -19.08 17.42 -12.54
N ILE A 142 -18.27 17.33 -13.59
CA ILE A 142 -18.41 18.21 -14.77
C ILE A 142 -19.74 17.92 -15.49
N ALA A 143 -20.14 16.65 -15.56
CA ALA A 143 -21.46 16.27 -16.09
C ALA A 143 -22.59 16.92 -15.28
N ALA A 144 -22.48 16.95 -13.96
CA ALA A 144 -23.45 17.54 -13.06
C ALA A 144 -23.59 19.06 -13.27
N ASP A 145 -22.49 19.76 -13.42
CA ASP A 145 -22.47 21.19 -13.70
C ASP A 145 -23.15 21.49 -15.07
N ASN A 146 -22.91 20.66 -16.08
CA ASN A 146 -23.53 20.79 -17.39
C ASN A 146 -25.02 20.44 -17.40
N LEU A 147 -25.42 19.35 -16.74
CA LEU A 147 -26.82 18.87 -16.68
C LEU A 147 -27.72 19.75 -15.81
N GLY A 148 -27.13 20.45 -14.83
CA GLY A 148 -27.83 21.40 -13.97
C GLY A 148 -28.15 22.73 -14.66
N ALA A 149 -27.40 23.10 -15.69
CA ALA A 149 -27.67 24.27 -16.52
C ALA A 149 -28.69 23.90 -17.59
N THR A 150 -29.94 24.28 -17.42
CA THR A 150 -31.03 24.03 -18.38
C THR A 150 -30.72 24.69 -19.72
N GLY A 151 -30.32 23.89 -20.72
CA GLY A 151 -30.22 24.31 -22.10
C GLY A 151 -28.90 24.95 -22.55
N GLY A 152 -27.81 24.75 -21.84
CA GLY A 152 -26.47 25.21 -22.25
C GLY A 152 -25.98 24.54 -23.56
N ALA A 153 -25.30 25.31 -24.41
CA ALA A 153 -24.67 24.78 -25.62
C ALA A 153 -23.53 23.81 -25.30
N SER A 154 -23.31 22.81 -26.15
CA SER A 154 -22.22 21.83 -25.98
C SER A 154 -20.81 22.43 -25.97
N SER A 155 -20.65 23.70 -26.38
CA SER A 155 -19.41 24.48 -26.27
C SER A 155 -18.97 24.75 -24.80
N ASP A 156 -19.91 24.85 -23.90
CA ASP A 156 -19.64 25.24 -22.50
C ASP A 156 -18.96 24.15 -21.69
N VAL A 157 -19.16 22.88 -22.08
CA VAL A 157 -18.53 21.73 -21.39
C VAL A 157 -17.01 21.74 -21.50
N PHE A 158 -16.46 22.16 -22.64
CA PHE A 158 -15.01 22.29 -22.79
C PHE A 158 -14.47 23.39 -21.85
N LEU A 159 -15.15 24.54 -21.81
CA LEU A 159 -14.77 25.63 -20.91
C LEU A 159 -14.87 25.19 -19.45
N LEU A 160 -15.99 24.55 -19.05
CA LEU A 160 -16.19 23.99 -17.72
C LEU A 160 -15.08 22.98 -17.35
N ALA A 161 -14.69 22.11 -18.30
CA ALA A 161 -13.63 21.13 -18.09
C ALA A 161 -12.27 21.81 -17.86
N VAL A 162 -11.95 22.84 -18.64
CA VAL A 162 -10.71 23.62 -18.49
C VAL A 162 -10.72 24.41 -17.17
N THR A 163 -11.81 25.11 -16.86
CA THR A 163 -11.96 25.87 -15.61
C THR A 163 -11.81 24.96 -14.41
N ARG A 164 -12.48 23.79 -14.42
CA ARG A 164 -12.38 22.80 -13.36
C ARG A 164 -10.96 22.26 -13.18
N ALA A 165 -10.27 21.94 -14.28
CA ALA A 165 -8.87 21.51 -14.23
C ALA A 165 -7.98 22.62 -13.65
N SER A 166 -8.19 23.87 -14.03
CA SER A 166 -7.43 25.03 -13.53
C SER A 166 -7.64 25.25 -12.04
N GLU A 167 -8.88 25.23 -11.55
CA GLU A 167 -9.22 25.32 -10.11
C GLU A 167 -8.52 24.25 -9.29
N ILE A 168 -8.54 23.00 -9.76
CA ILE A 168 -7.88 21.88 -9.09
C ILE A 168 -6.36 22.06 -9.10
N CYS A 169 -5.75 22.46 -10.22
CA CYS A 169 -4.32 22.70 -10.32
C CYS A 169 -3.86 23.86 -9.42
N ILE A 170 -4.62 24.94 -9.31
CA ILE A 170 -4.36 26.05 -8.39
C ILE A 170 -4.36 25.55 -6.94
N GLY A 171 -5.38 24.78 -6.54
CA GLY A 171 -5.44 24.21 -5.21
C GLY A 171 -4.24 23.31 -4.89
N ILE A 172 -3.81 22.46 -5.83
CA ILE A 172 -2.64 21.60 -5.70
C ILE A 172 -1.36 22.43 -5.58
N ALA A 173 -1.18 23.44 -6.43
CA ALA A 173 0.01 24.30 -6.41
C ALA A 173 0.11 25.09 -5.10
N CYS A 174 -0.98 25.69 -4.63
CA CYS A 174 -1.02 26.44 -3.38
C CYS A 174 -0.72 25.56 -2.17
N ALA A 175 -1.31 24.35 -2.09
CA ALA A 175 -0.99 23.40 -1.05
C ALA A 175 0.50 22.96 -1.11
N GLY A 176 1.03 22.72 -2.31
CA GLY A 176 2.43 22.41 -2.52
C GLY A 176 3.37 23.51 -2.06
N ILE A 177 3.07 24.78 -2.36
CA ILE A 177 3.87 25.95 -1.94
C ILE A 177 3.88 26.08 -0.41
N VAL A 178 2.72 25.99 0.24
CA VAL A 178 2.61 26.10 1.71
C VAL A 178 3.39 24.98 2.39
N LEU A 179 3.25 23.73 1.90
CA LEU A 179 4.00 22.63 2.48
C LEU A 179 5.49 22.70 2.20
N ALA A 180 5.92 23.02 0.97
CA ALA A 180 7.34 23.17 0.63
C ALA A 180 8.02 24.28 1.46
N GLY A 181 7.29 25.34 1.79
CA GLY A 181 7.81 26.42 2.65
C GLY A 181 7.83 26.09 4.15
N THR A 182 7.18 25.03 4.58
CA THR A 182 7.01 24.71 6.01
C THR A 182 7.46 23.30 6.40
N ASP A 183 7.59 22.39 5.45
CA ASP A 183 8.09 21.02 5.65
C ASP A 183 9.48 20.92 5.04
N LEU A 184 10.49 20.68 5.89
CA LEU A 184 11.88 20.52 5.47
C LEU A 184 12.17 19.18 4.79
N GLY A 185 11.13 18.37 4.53
CA GLY A 185 11.26 17.03 3.96
C GLY A 185 11.65 15.99 5.00
N GLY A 186 12.14 14.85 4.52
CA GLY A 186 12.65 13.78 5.39
C GLY A 186 11.96 12.43 5.22
N ALA A 187 11.07 12.28 4.22
CA ALA A 187 10.49 10.96 3.93
C ALA A 187 11.55 9.98 3.46
N GLN A 188 12.54 10.46 2.69
CA GLN A 188 13.69 9.67 2.25
C GLN A 188 14.47 9.13 3.46
N ARG A 189 14.78 9.98 4.43
CA ARG A 189 15.48 9.58 5.67
C ARG A 189 14.64 8.62 6.52
N ARG A 190 13.35 8.92 6.72
CA ARG A 190 12.43 8.02 7.44
C ARG A 190 12.30 6.65 6.78
N LEU A 191 12.29 6.61 5.45
CA LEU A 191 12.28 5.36 4.70
C LEU A 191 13.60 4.59 4.92
N ALA A 192 14.76 5.27 4.87
CA ALA A 192 16.06 4.67 5.17
C ALA A 192 16.10 4.09 6.58
N GLU A 193 15.64 4.86 7.58
CA GLU A 193 15.55 4.41 8.98
C GLU A 193 14.63 3.18 9.12
N SER A 194 13.51 3.13 8.38
CA SER A 194 12.59 2.00 8.39
C SER A 194 13.19 0.74 7.76
N PHE A 195 13.88 0.87 6.62
CA PHE A 195 14.61 -0.25 6.00
C PHE A 195 15.72 -0.75 6.90
N ALA A 196 16.53 0.16 7.45
CA ALA A 196 17.66 -0.19 8.33
C ALA A 196 17.20 -0.88 9.62
N SER A 197 16.14 -0.37 10.24
CA SER A 197 15.56 -0.99 11.44
C SER A 197 15.07 -2.41 11.18
N LEU A 198 14.31 -2.60 10.08
CA LEU A 198 13.82 -3.93 9.70
C LEU A 198 14.97 -4.89 9.37
N ALA A 199 15.96 -4.42 8.61
CA ALA A 199 17.11 -5.24 8.24
C ALA A 199 17.94 -5.65 9.48
N ALA A 200 18.24 -4.70 10.36
CA ALA A 200 18.97 -4.95 11.61
C ALA A 200 18.23 -5.96 12.50
N GLU A 201 16.93 -5.77 12.71
CA GLU A 201 16.12 -6.66 13.54
C GLU A 201 16.00 -8.08 12.94
N ILE A 202 15.75 -8.20 11.62
CA ILE A 202 15.65 -9.50 10.93
C ILE A 202 16.98 -10.24 11.05
N MET A 203 18.09 -9.57 10.75
CA MET A 203 19.42 -10.19 10.81
C MET A 203 19.86 -10.50 12.23
N GLY A 204 19.61 -9.59 13.17
CA GLY A 204 19.92 -9.82 14.59
C GLY A 204 19.17 -11.04 15.15
N GLN A 205 17.88 -11.20 14.79
CA GLN A 205 17.13 -12.40 15.21
C GLN A 205 17.57 -13.67 14.49
N PHE A 206 17.93 -13.58 13.19
CA PHE A 206 18.48 -14.71 12.44
C PHE A 206 19.79 -15.24 13.09
N VAL A 207 20.71 -14.34 13.39
CA VAL A 207 22.01 -14.71 14.02
C VAL A 207 21.81 -15.22 15.44
N ARG A 208 20.95 -14.60 16.23
CA ARG A 208 20.59 -15.10 17.57
C ARG A 208 20.03 -16.52 17.51
N MET A 209 19.18 -16.82 16.53
CA MET A 209 18.67 -18.19 16.32
C MET A 209 19.79 -19.20 16.06
N LEU A 210 20.80 -18.82 15.26
CA LEU A 210 21.95 -19.70 14.99
C LEU A 210 22.86 -19.92 16.21
N GLY A 211 22.87 -18.99 17.16
CA GLY A 211 23.68 -19.04 18.40
C GLY A 211 23.00 -19.68 19.60
N LEU A 212 21.68 -19.96 19.55
CA LEU A 212 20.94 -20.48 20.70
C LEU A 212 20.98 -22.01 20.79
N PRO A 213 21.03 -22.60 22.00
CA PRO A 213 20.77 -24.02 22.22
C PRO A 213 19.29 -24.32 21.90
N GLU A 214 19.04 -25.47 21.26
CA GLU A 214 17.73 -25.86 20.70
C GLU A 214 16.59 -25.90 21.73
N ALA A 215 16.86 -26.23 22.97
CA ALA A 215 15.89 -26.19 24.07
C ALA A 215 15.32 -24.80 24.38
N GLN A 216 15.89 -23.75 23.77
CA GLN A 216 15.48 -22.34 23.92
C GLN A 216 15.14 -21.69 22.57
N LEU A 217 15.00 -22.45 21.48
CA LEU A 217 14.53 -21.86 20.21
C LEU A 217 13.14 -21.25 20.47
N PRO A 218 13.03 -19.93 20.64
CA PRO A 218 11.72 -19.30 20.80
C PRO A 218 10.91 -19.64 19.56
N ASP A 219 9.58 -19.69 19.69
CA ASP A 219 8.71 -19.82 18.51
C ASP A 219 8.94 -18.64 17.57
N THR A 220 10.00 -18.75 16.75
CA THR A 220 10.41 -17.72 15.78
C THR A 220 9.31 -17.52 14.72
N LYS A 221 8.29 -18.39 14.68
CA LYS A 221 7.16 -18.29 13.75
C LYS A 221 6.36 -17.01 13.99
N ALA A 222 6.10 -16.65 15.25
CA ALA A 222 5.35 -15.43 15.58
C ALA A 222 6.13 -14.17 15.19
N GLY A 223 7.43 -14.11 15.49
CA GLY A 223 8.29 -12.97 15.13
C GLY A 223 8.41 -12.79 13.61
N ARG A 224 8.67 -13.86 12.85
CA ARG A 224 8.74 -13.78 11.37
C ARG A 224 7.44 -13.28 10.74
N ARG A 225 6.29 -13.65 11.30
CA ARG A 225 4.97 -13.19 10.81
C ARG A 225 4.79 -11.68 11.00
N GLU A 226 5.26 -11.16 12.13
CA GLU A 226 5.24 -9.73 12.38
C GLU A 226 6.15 -8.97 11.41
N PHE A 227 7.34 -9.50 11.11
CA PHE A 227 8.21 -8.90 10.09
C PHE A 227 7.57 -8.87 8.71
N VAL A 228 6.91 -9.95 8.27
CA VAL A 228 6.17 -9.95 7.00
C VAL A 228 5.14 -8.80 6.95
N ARG A 229 4.40 -8.57 8.03
CA ARG A 229 3.44 -7.46 8.12
C ARG A 229 4.13 -6.10 8.04
N ARG A 230 5.27 -5.93 8.74
CA ARG A 230 6.05 -4.68 8.74
C ARG A 230 6.68 -4.41 7.38
N VAL A 231 7.14 -5.44 6.66
CA VAL A 231 7.65 -5.30 5.29
C VAL A 231 6.53 -4.85 4.35
N ILE A 232 5.33 -5.42 4.45
CA ILE A 232 4.17 -4.98 3.67
C ILE A 232 3.85 -3.50 3.93
N ALA A 233 4.00 -3.04 5.17
CA ALA A 233 3.76 -1.65 5.55
C ALA A 233 4.77 -0.64 4.96
N LEU A 234 5.88 -1.10 4.36
CA LEU A 234 6.83 -0.22 3.65
C LEU A 234 6.28 0.30 2.31
N ASP A 235 5.41 -0.45 1.63
CA ASP A 235 4.91 -0.08 0.28
C ASP A 235 4.31 1.35 0.23
N PRO A 236 3.39 1.76 1.11
CA PRO A 236 2.90 3.14 1.13
C PRO A 236 3.97 4.16 1.56
N VAL A 237 4.96 3.79 2.37
CA VAL A 237 6.04 4.68 2.78
C VAL A 237 7.00 4.93 1.61
N ILE A 238 7.30 3.91 0.81
CA ILE A 238 8.05 4.03 -0.45
C ILE A 238 7.32 5.01 -1.38
N ASP A 239 6.01 4.83 -1.60
CA ASP A 239 5.23 5.69 -2.49
C ASP A 239 5.23 7.17 -2.03
N GLN A 240 5.24 7.43 -0.72
CA GLN A 240 5.40 8.77 -0.17
C GLN A 240 6.80 9.36 -0.45
N ALA A 241 7.87 8.59 -0.25
CA ALA A 241 9.23 9.03 -0.50
C ALA A 241 9.46 9.38 -1.99
N LEU A 242 8.81 8.66 -2.91
CA LEU A 242 8.82 8.96 -4.35
C LEU A 242 8.25 10.35 -4.67
N GLY A 243 7.45 10.94 -3.78
CA GLY A 243 6.90 12.28 -3.93
C GLY A 243 7.92 13.40 -3.67
N GLU A 244 8.87 13.20 -2.74
CA GLU A 244 9.82 14.23 -2.31
C GLU A 244 11.00 14.38 -3.26
N SER A 245 11.49 13.30 -3.86
CA SER A 245 12.74 13.30 -4.63
C SER A 245 12.55 12.71 -6.03
N SER A 246 12.98 13.46 -7.05
CA SER A 246 13.05 12.98 -8.43
C SER A 246 14.08 11.84 -8.57
N HIS A 247 15.18 11.91 -7.82
CA HIS A 247 16.21 10.88 -7.77
C HIS A 247 15.65 9.56 -7.24
N VAL A 248 14.97 9.59 -6.10
CA VAL A 248 14.31 8.40 -5.50
C VAL A 248 13.25 7.84 -6.45
N ARG A 249 12.52 8.71 -7.16
CA ARG A 249 11.51 8.30 -8.15
C ARG A 249 12.12 7.56 -9.34
N TYR A 250 13.24 8.03 -9.84
CA TYR A 250 13.95 7.38 -10.94
C TYR A 250 14.43 5.97 -10.56
N HIS A 251 14.83 5.78 -9.30
CA HIS A 251 15.29 4.50 -8.76
C HIS A 251 14.18 3.69 -8.03
N SER A 252 12.91 4.00 -8.27
CA SER A 252 11.80 3.28 -7.63
C SER A 252 11.82 1.76 -7.80
N PRO A 253 12.29 1.17 -8.93
CA PRO A 253 12.42 -0.28 -9.05
C PRO A 253 13.42 -0.87 -8.04
N ASN A 254 14.52 -0.16 -7.75
CA ASN A 254 15.51 -0.62 -6.77
C ASN A 254 14.93 -0.69 -5.35
N LEU A 255 14.07 0.27 -4.98
CA LEU A 255 13.39 0.25 -3.68
C LEU A 255 12.37 -0.89 -3.56
N GLN A 256 11.69 -1.22 -4.66
CA GLN A 256 10.82 -2.41 -4.69
C GLN A 256 11.65 -3.68 -4.59
N THR A 257 12.78 -3.76 -5.28
CA THR A 257 13.72 -4.89 -5.17
C THR A 257 14.28 -5.01 -3.74
N ALA A 258 14.56 -3.90 -3.06
CA ALA A 258 14.95 -3.90 -1.65
C ALA A 258 13.86 -4.49 -0.74
N MET A 259 12.60 -4.12 -0.96
CA MET A 259 11.46 -4.71 -0.23
C MET A 259 11.33 -6.21 -0.51
N TYR A 260 11.50 -6.66 -1.76
CA TYR A 260 11.51 -8.07 -2.10
C TYR A 260 12.70 -8.81 -1.49
N GLY A 261 13.85 -8.13 -1.34
CA GLY A 261 15.02 -8.64 -0.61
C GLY A 261 14.70 -8.97 0.85
N LEU A 262 13.91 -8.16 1.54
CA LEU A 262 13.44 -8.47 2.89
C LEU A 262 12.56 -9.73 2.92
N PHE A 263 11.68 -9.91 1.95
CA PHE A 263 10.88 -11.14 1.86
C PHE A 263 11.74 -12.36 1.56
N ALA A 264 12.73 -12.25 0.68
CA ALA A 264 13.68 -13.32 0.37
C ALA A 264 14.49 -13.72 1.62
N ALA A 265 14.92 -12.72 2.41
CA ALA A 265 15.61 -12.97 3.68
C ALA A 265 14.71 -13.71 4.69
N LEU A 266 13.45 -13.32 4.80
CA LEU A 266 12.49 -13.98 5.68
C LEU A 266 12.17 -15.41 5.23
N ASP A 267 12.16 -15.67 3.91
CA ASP A 267 11.96 -17.01 3.35
C ASP A 267 13.19 -17.91 3.60
N GLY A 268 14.41 -17.42 3.35
CA GLY A 268 15.64 -18.13 3.69
C GLY A 268 15.74 -18.43 5.21
N TRP A 269 15.43 -17.45 6.06
CA TRP A 269 15.35 -17.68 7.49
C TRP A 269 14.34 -18.78 7.86
N ARG A 270 13.17 -18.78 7.21
CA ARG A 270 12.18 -19.85 7.38
C ARG A 270 12.76 -21.22 7.01
N GLY A 271 13.44 -21.31 5.86
CA GLY A 271 14.09 -22.54 5.41
C GLY A 271 15.07 -23.08 6.45
N VAL A 272 16.00 -22.24 6.93
CA VAL A 272 16.97 -22.61 7.98
C VAL A 272 16.25 -23.07 9.24
N ALA A 273 15.28 -22.28 9.76
CA ALA A 273 14.58 -22.59 10.99
C ALA A 273 13.76 -23.89 10.93
N THR A 274 13.10 -24.15 9.78
CA THR A 274 12.30 -25.36 9.57
C THR A 274 13.22 -26.59 9.54
N HIS A 275 14.33 -26.49 8.83
CA HIS A 275 15.28 -27.61 8.71
C HIS A 275 15.98 -27.91 10.05
N LEU A 276 16.49 -26.88 10.74
CA LEU A 276 17.06 -27.05 12.07
C LEU A 276 16.11 -27.74 13.05
N GLY A 277 14.83 -27.38 13.04
CA GLY A 277 13.81 -27.99 13.90
C GLY A 277 13.47 -29.46 13.56
N ARG A 278 14.02 -30.01 12.47
CA ARG A 278 13.86 -31.44 12.07
C ARG A 278 15.10 -32.29 12.31
N LEU A 279 16.23 -31.64 12.52
CA LEU A 279 17.49 -32.34 12.84
C LEU A 279 17.51 -32.80 14.30
N SER A 280 18.37 -33.75 14.61
CA SER A 280 18.70 -34.02 16.01
C SER A 280 19.44 -32.81 16.62
N GLU A 281 19.29 -32.61 17.92
CA GLU A 281 19.87 -31.47 18.65
C GLU A 281 21.37 -31.29 18.37
N ALA A 282 22.13 -32.40 18.35
CA ALA A 282 23.56 -32.35 18.07
C ALA A 282 23.88 -31.92 16.65
N ALA A 283 23.16 -32.47 15.64
CA ALA A 283 23.37 -32.15 14.24
C ALA A 283 22.91 -30.71 13.93
N GLY A 284 21.79 -30.27 14.51
CA GLY A 284 21.29 -28.89 14.38
C GLY A 284 22.28 -27.88 14.93
N ARG A 285 22.80 -28.08 16.14
CA ARG A 285 23.84 -27.22 16.74
C ARG A 285 25.12 -27.17 15.93
N GLN A 286 25.59 -28.32 15.46
CA GLN A 286 26.79 -28.39 14.64
C GLN A 286 26.59 -27.60 13.32
N GLY A 287 25.48 -27.82 12.62
CA GLY A 287 25.15 -27.10 11.39
C GLY A 287 25.04 -25.59 11.59
N ALA A 288 24.30 -25.16 12.62
CA ALA A 288 24.14 -23.75 12.94
C ALA A 288 25.48 -23.08 13.32
N HIS A 289 26.33 -23.76 14.05
CA HIS A 289 27.66 -23.27 14.44
C HIS A 289 28.58 -23.11 13.23
N ILE A 290 28.59 -24.08 12.31
CA ILE A 290 29.38 -24.00 11.07
C ILE A 290 28.94 -22.78 10.25
N ILE A 291 27.62 -22.56 10.07
CA ILE A 291 27.10 -21.40 9.36
C ILE A 291 27.52 -20.09 10.06
N LEU A 292 27.36 -20.01 11.38
CA LEU A 292 27.71 -18.81 12.15
C LEU A 292 29.21 -18.49 12.07
N GLN A 293 30.07 -19.50 12.12
CA GLN A 293 31.52 -19.32 11.96
C GLN A 293 31.93 -18.91 10.55
N SER A 294 31.16 -19.29 9.53
CA SER A 294 31.40 -18.93 8.14
C SER A 294 31.09 -17.45 7.85
N LEU A 295 30.39 -16.75 8.76
CA LEU A 295 30.12 -15.32 8.61
C LEU A 295 31.37 -14.51 9.01
N PRO A 296 31.74 -13.46 8.25
CA PRO A 296 32.85 -12.56 8.61
C PRO A 296 32.66 -11.96 10.00
N ALA A 297 33.77 -11.76 10.73
CA ALA A 297 33.72 -11.20 12.09
C ALA A 297 33.12 -9.79 12.11
N GLU A 298 33.42 -8.97 11.09
CA GLU A 298 32.87 -7.64 10.89
C GLU A 298 31.34 -7.66 10.78
N LEU A 299 30.79 -8.64 10.02
CA LEU A 299 29.34 -8.79 9.89
C LEU A 299 28.73 -9.20 11.25
N ARG A 300 29.34 -10.14 11.94
CA ARG A 300 28.87 -10.60 13.26
C ARG A 300 28.81 -9.44 14.28
N SER A 301 29.84 -8.61 14.34
CA SER A 301 29.88 -7.46 15.25
C SER A 301 28.78 -6.42 14.94
N VAL A 302 28.48 -6.15 13.68
CA VAL A 302 27.37 -5.27 13.27
C VAL A 302 26.02 -5.86 13.68
N LEU A 303 25.86 -7.17 13.55
CA LEU A 303 24.63 -7.88 13.89
C LEU A 303 24.40 -8.01 15.39
N GLU A 304 25.47 -8.17 16.18
CA GLU A 304 25.41 -8.18 17.63
C GLU A 304 25.10 -6.81 18.24
N ALA A 305 25.53 -5.72 17.58
CA ALA A 305 25.25 -4.36 18.01
C ALA A 305 23.79 -3.95 17.92
N ASP A 306 22.97 -4.65 17.12
CA ASP A 306 21.51 -4.44 16.91
C ASP A 306 21.14 -2.97 16.65
N SER A 307 22.05 -2.22 15.98
CA SER A 307 21.93 -0.79 15.77
C SER A 307 21.59 -0.47 14.30
N PRO A 308 20.40 0.07 14.01
CA PRO A 308 20.03 0.52 12.65
C PRO A 308 20.98 1.57 12.08
N LEU A 309 21.64 2.35 12.93
CA LEU A 309 22.55 3.41 12.50
C LEU A 309 23.76 2.86 11.75
N LEU A 310 24.24 1.66 12.07
CA LEU A 310 25.35 1.03 11.36
C LEU A 310 25.00 0.66 9.92
N TRP A 311 23.73 0.35 9.65
CA TRP A 311 23.24 0.06 8.31
C TRP A 311 23.14 1.29 7.44
N ILE A 312 22.93 2.46 8.04
CA ILE A 312 22.81 3.75 7.36
C ILE A 312 24.16 4.42 7.16
N ALA A 313 25.10 4.22 8.10
CA ALA A 313 26.37 4.93 8.12
C ALA A 313 27.24 4.65 6.89
N ASP A 314 27.40 3.38 6.50
CA ASP A 314 28.09 2.98 5.27
C ASP A 314 27.47 1.71 4.69
N PRO A 315 26.34 1.85 3.97
CA PRO A 315 25.64 0.70 3.39
C PRO A 315 26.47 -0.02 2.32
N LEU A 316 27.37 0.68 1.61
CA LEU A 316 28.20 0.06 0.58
C LEU A 316 29.36 -0.75 1.15
N ALA A 317 29.95 -0.37 2.28
CA ALA A 317 30.92 -1.19 2.99
C ALA A 317 30.26 -2.47 3.50
N LEU A 318 29.10 -2.35 4.15
CA LEU A 318 28.33 -3.50 4.64
C LEU A 318 27.88 -4.41 3.47
N HIS A 319 27.49 -3.83 2.34
CA HIS A 319 27.18 -4.59 1.11
C HIS A 319 28.36 -5.45 0.67
N ARG A 320 29.59 -4.91 0.66
CA ARG A 320 30.80 -5.69 0.28
C ARG A 320 31.03 -6.86 1.22
N VAL A 321 30.90 -6.64 2.54
CA VAL A 321 31.05 -7.68 3.56
C VAL A 321 29.97 -8.76 3.42
N CYS A 322 28.70 -8.37 3.24
CA CYS A 322 27.61 -9.31 2.99
C CYS A 322 27.82 -10.10 1.70
N LYS A 323 28.29 -9.46 0.62
CA LYS A 323 28.59 -10.15 -0.65
C LYS A 323 29.69 -11.19 -0.48
N GLN A 324 30.74 -10.87 0.26
CA GLN A 324 31.79 -11.83 0.58
C GLN A 324 31.23 -13.01 1.41
N ALA A 325 30.37 -12.73 2.40
CA ALA A 325 29.72 -13.77 3.20
C ALA A 325 28.84 -14.70 2.34
N VAL A 326 28.09 -14.15 1.39
CA VAL A 326 27.31 -14.95 0.41
C VAL A 326 28.24 -15.88 -0.38
N HIS A 327 29.34 -15.36 -0.92
CA HIS A 327 30.33 -16.19 -1.65
C HIS A 327 30.95 -17.29 -0.77
N THR A 328 31.28 -16.97 0.48
CA THR A 328 31.82 -17.93 1.44
C THR A 328 30.83 -19.07 1.71
N LEU A 329 29.55 -18.75 1.94
CA LEU A 329 28.50 -19.75 2.19
C LEU A 329 28.22 -20.61 0.95
N ILE A 330 28.20 -20.01 -0.25
CA ILE A 330 28.02 -20.74 -1.50
C ILE A 330 29.19 -21.68 -1.76
N ALA A 331 30.42 -21.29 -1.43
CA ALA A 331 31.64 -22.07 -1.60
C ALA A 331 31.91 -23.00 -0.42
N LEU A 332 31.11 -22.96 0.65
CA LEU A 332 31.32 -23.77 1.87
C LEU A 332 31.39 -25.28 1.47
N PRO A 333 32.47 -26.00 1.80
CA PRO A 333 32.52 -27.43 1.68
C PRO A 333 31.43 -28.07 2.54
N ALA A 334 30.53 -28.81 1.93
CA ALA A 334 29.44 -29.48 2.62
C ALA A 334 29.49 -30.95 2.32
N ASP A 335 29.61 -31.77 3.35
CA ASP A 335 29.67 -33.25 3.21
C ASP A 335 28.26 -33.86 3.19
N THR A 336 27.26 -33.07 3.58
CA THR A 336 25.87 -33.54 3.67
C THR A 336 24.89 -32.61 2.96
N PRO A 337 23.79 -33.13 2.40
CA PRO A 337 22.72 -32.31 1.83
C PRO A 337 22.12 -31.32 2.86
N SER A 338 22.06 -31.72 4.13
CA SER A 338 21.57 -30.91 5.24
C SER A 338 22.43 -29.66 5.46
N LEU A 339 23.76 -29.81 5.54
CA LEU A 339 24.66 -28.67 5.67
C LEU A 339 24.61 -27.76 4.43
N ARG A 340 24.52 -28.36 3.23
CA ARG A 340 24.41 -27.62 1.97
C ARG A 340 23.12 -26.77 1.96
N LEU A 341 21.97 -27.36 2.35
CA LEU A 341 20.71 -26.62 2.50
C LEU A 341 20.85 -25.45 3.45
N LEU A 342 21.41 -25.66 4.66
CA LEU A 342 21.61 -24.59 5.63
C LEU A 342 22.49 -23.46 5.07
N ALA A 343 23.56 -23.81 4.34
CA ALA A 343 24.43 -22.82 3.74
C ALA A 343 23.75 -22.04 2.59
N ASP A 344 23.00 -22.71 1.72
CA ASP A 344 22.31 -22.07 0.60
C ASP A 344 21.16 -21.18 1.08
N GLU A 345 20.38 -21.61 2.09
CA GLU A 345 19.32 -20.78 2.69
C GLU A 345 19.89 -19.59 3.49
N ALA A 346 21.01 -19.76 4.21
CA ALA A 346 21.70 -18.66 4.86
C ALA A 346 22.28 -17.66 3.82
N ALA A 347 22.83 -18.14 2.72
CA ALA A 347 23.27 -17.32 1.61
C ALA A 347 22.09 -16.53 0.99
N LYS A 348 20.90 -17.13 0.89
CA LYS A 348 19.66 -16.47 0.43
C LYS A 348 19.23 -15.33 1.38
N VAL A 349 19.36 -15.52 2.70
CA VAL A 349 19.13 -14.46 3.68
C VAL A 349 20.02 -13.25 3.40
N LEU A 350 21.32 -13.48 3.26
CA LEU A 350 22.30 -12.41 3.00
C LEU A 350 22.14 -11.80 1.61
N ALA A 351 21.80 -12.58 0.59
CA ALA A 351 21.51 -12.07 -0.75
C ALA A 351 20.29 -11.13 -0.75
N GLY A 352 19.26 -11.46 0.03
CA GLY A 352 18.14 -10.54 0.27
C GLY A 352 18.60 -9.23 0.90
N MET A 353 19.52 -9.27 1.84
CA MET A 353 20.08 -8.07 2.49
C MET A 353 20.94 -7.23 1.55
N LEU A 354 21.59 -7.81 0.54
CA LEU A 354 22.29 -7.03 -0.49
C LEU A 354 21.34 -6.07 -1.21
N HIS A 355 20.16 -6.54 -1.59
CA HIS A 355 19.15 -5.67 -2.21
C HIS A 355 18.65 -4.57 -1.27
N VAL A 356 18.56 -4.84 0.03
CA VAL A 356 18.20 -3.83 1.03
C VAL A 356 19.29 -2.78 1.15
N LEU A 357 20.56 -3.19 1.17
CA LEU A 357 21.71 -2.30 1.23
C LEU A 357 21.86 -1.45 -0.03
N ASP A 358 21.54 -1.98 -1.21
CA ASP A 358 21.44 -1.20 -2.45
C ASP A 358 20.36 -0.11 -2.33
N GLY A 359 19.20 -0.45 -1.80
CA GLY A 359 18.13 0.52 -1.53
C GLY A 359 18.52 1.57 -0.49
N LEU A 360 19.22 1.17 0.58
CA LEU A 360 19.74 2.10 1.58
C LEU A 360 20.80 3.05 1.00
N ALA A 361 21.71 2.52 0.18
CA ALA A 361 22.74 3.35 -0.49
C ALA A 361 22.12 4.45 -1.35
N LEU A 362 21.00 4.15 -2.04
CA LEU A 362 20.22 5.15 -2.79
C LEU A 362 19.56 6.18 -1.88
N LEU A 363 19.02 5.76 -0.72
CA LEU A 363 18.32 6.64 0.19
C LEU A 363 19.25 7.58 0.98
N VAL A 364 20.52 7.21 1.16
CA VAL A 364 21.52 8.05 1.84
C VAL A 364 22.45 8.78 0.87
N ASP A 365 22.13 8.78 -0.44
CA ASP A 365 22.91 9.40 -1.51
C ASP A 365 24.39 8.99 -1.48
N ALA A 366 24.67 7.72 -1.20
CA ALA A 366 26.03 7.21 -1.12
C ALA A 366 26.76 7.30 -2.48
N PRO A 367 28.03 7.72 -2.52
CA PRO A 367 28.80 7.74 -3.76
C PRO A 367 29.02 6.32 -4.30
N GLY A 368 28.78 6.12 -5.59
CA GLY A 368 28.88 4.78 -6.23
C GLY A 368 27.59 3.98 -6.24
N GLN A 369 26.47 4.67 -6.27
CA GLN A 369 25.12 4.09 -6.29
C GLN A 369 24.94 3.03 -7.40
N PRO A 370 24.11 1.99 -7.14
CA PRO A 370 23.77 1.01 -8.14
C PRO A 370 23.04 1.65 -9.33
N SER A 371 23.33 1.16 -10.53
CA SER A 371 22.60 1.58 -11.74
C SER A 371 21.09 1.31 -11.56
N PRO A 372 20.22 2.16 -12.14
CA PRO A 372 18.78 1.91 -12.06
C PRO A 372 18.46 0.55 -12.67
N ASP A 373 17.69 -0.24 -11.95
CA ASP A 373 17.17 -1.49 -12.52
C ASP A 373 16.16 -1.12 -13.62
N THR A 374 16.54 -1.36 -14.88
CA THR A 374 15.72 -1.07 -16.06
C THR A 374 14.55 -2.05 -16.22
N ARG A 375 14.43 -3.04 -15.33
CA ARG A 375 13.29 -3.96 -15.31
C ARG A 375 12.04 -3.17 -14.93
N GLY A 376 11.23 -2.91 -15.94
CA GLY A 376 10.03 -2.06 -15.83
C GLY A 376 9.10 -2.46 -14.70
N PHE A 377 8.35 -1.47 -14.22
CA PHE A 377 7.25 -1.60 -13.26
C PHE A 377 6.33 -2.77 -13.67
N ARG A 378 6.43 -3.89 -12.98
CA ARG A 378 5.54 -5.02 -13.18
C ARG A 378 4.32 -4.82 -12.29
N LEU A 379 3.19 -4.53 -12.92
CA LEU A 379 1.89 -4.70 -12.31
C LEU A 379 1.79 -6.17 -11.88
N GLY A 380 1.69 -6.43 -10.58
CA GLY A 380 1.35 -7.77 -10.11
C GLY A 380 0.07 -8.23 -10.82
N GLU A 381 -0.07 -9.51 -11.14
CA GLU A 381 -1.28 -10.02 -11.79
C GLU A 381 -2.50 -9.67 -10.92
N PRO A 382 -3.38 -8.79 -11.38
CA PRO A 382 -4.52 -8.37 -10.59
C PRO A 382 -5.54 -9.51 -10.50
N ASP A 383 -6.17 -9.66 -9.34
CA ASP A 383 -7.38 -10.49 -9.26
C ASP A 383 -8.55 -9.72 -9.88
N TRP A 384 -9.00 -10.18 -11.03
CA TRP A 384 -10.06 -9.55 -11.83
C TRP A 384 -11.43 -9.56 -11.16
N LEU A 385 -11.70 -10.55 -10.30
CA LEU A 385 -13.03 -10.75 -9.76
C LEU A 385 -13.47 -9.60 -8.83
N PRO A 386 -12.67 -9.15 -7.85
CA PRO A 386 -13.01 -7.98 -7.06
C PRO A 386 -13.19 -6.72 -7.90
N ALA A 387 -12.36 -6.55 -8.94
CA ALA A 387 -12.43 -5.40 -9.83
C ALA A 387 -13.73 -5.38 -10.66
N LEU A 388 -14.17 -6.52 -11.18
CA LEU A 388 -15.44 -6.65 -11.88
C LEU A 388 -16.64 -6.39 -10.97
N ILE A 389 -16.64 -6.89 -9.74
CA ILE A 389 -17.72 -6.66 -8.77
C ILE A 389 -17.81 -5.16 -8.44
N ASN A 390 -16.68 -4.51 -8.25
CA ASN A 390 -16.64 -3.08 -7.97
C ASN A 390 -17.10 -2.25 -9.17
N ALA A 391 -16.72 -2.65 -10.39
CA ALA A 391 -17.21 -2.05 -11.62
C ALA A 391 -18.75 -2.15 -11.77
N ALA A 392 -19.28 -3.35 -11.56
CA ALA A 392 -20.73 -3.59 -11.60
C ALA A 392 -21.48 -2.79 -10.52
N ARG A 393 -20.93 -2.76 -9.29
CA ARG A 393 -21.51 -1.96 -8.21
C ARG A 393 -21.53 -0.47 -8.55
N ALA A 394 -20.44 0.08 -9.09
CA ALA A 394 -20.37 1.48 -9.47
C ALA A 394 -21.38 1.80 -10.59
N PHE A 395 -21.43 0.97 -11.63
CA PHE A 395 -22.39 1.11 -12.71
C PHE A 395 -23.85 1.09 -12.22
N LEU A 396 -24.21 0.09 -11.38
CA LEU A 396 -25.57 -0.07 -10.89
C LEU A 396 -25.96 1.04 -9.91
N ALA A 397 -25.07 1.43 -8.98
CA ALA A 397 -25.38 2.45 -7.99
C ALA A 397 -25.53 3.83 -8.61
N ILE A 398 -24.62 4.20 -9.53
CA ILE A 398 -24.67 5.50 -10.23
C ILE A 398 -25.86 5.53 -11.17
N GLY A 399 -26.05 4.49 -12.00
CA GLY A 399 -27.19 4.40 -12.91
C GLY A 399 -28.54 4.41 -12.19
N ALA A 400 -28.66 3.81 -11.01
CA ALA A 400 -29.88 3.87 -10.20
C ALA A 400 -30.20 5.31 -9.74
N VAL A 401 -29.18 6.07 -9.30
CA VAL A 401 -29.38 7.47 -8.91
C VAL A 401 -29.65 8.37 -10.09
N GLU A 402 -29.01 8.14 -11.22
CA GLU A 402 -29.31 8.83 -12.49
C GLU A 402 -30.75 8.59 -12.93
N LEU A 403 -31.21 7.35 -12.88
CA LEU A 403 -32.60 6.99 -13.22
C LEU A 403 -33.60 7.65 -12.26
N PHE A 404 -33.29 7.62 -10.95
CA PHE A 404 -34.11 8.31 -9.93
C PHE A 404 -34.20 9.80 -10.21
N TRP A 405 -33.06 10.44 -10.50
CA TRP A 405 -33.02 11.86 -10.82
C TRP A 405 -33.83 12.22 -12.05
N VAL A 406 -33.71 11.41 -13.13
CA VAL A 406 -34.50 11.58 -14.36
C VAL A 406 -35.99 11.41 -14.09
N ALA A 407 -36.38 10.40 -13.31
CA ALA A 407 -37.78 10.09 -13.01
C ALA A 407 -38.44 11.14 -12.10
N THR A 408 -37.68 11.75 -11.18
CA THR A 408 -38.22 12.74 -10.24
C THR A 408 -38.09 14.18 -10.72
N ALA A 409 -37.32 14.40 -11.79
CA ALA A 409 -36.98 15.75 -12.28
C ALA A 409 -36.49 16.70 -11.16
N TRP A 410 -35.77 16.16 -10.15
CA TRP A 410 -35.32 16.91 -8.97
C TRP A 410 -34.20 17.89 -9.35
N PRO A 411 -34.35 19.20 -9.24
CA PRO A 411 -33.39 20.18 -9.78
C PRO A 411 -31.99 20.04 -9.22
N THR A 412 -31.85 19.80 -7.91
CA THR A 412 -30.56 19.65 -7.20
C THR A 412 -30.09 18.21 -7.10
N GLY A 413 -30.88 17.24 -7.58
CA GLY A 413 -30.60 15.79 -7.45
C GLY A 413 -29.30 15.35 -8.12
N VAL A 414 -28.78 16.14 -9.07
CA VAL A 414 -27.49 15.91 -9.71
C VAL A 414 -26.35 15.83 -8.69
N ALA A 415 -26.41 16.60 -7.61
CA ALA A 415 -25.40 16.54 -6.54
C ALA A 415 -25.37 15.16 -5.86
N ALA A 416 -26.48 14.44 -5.80
CA ALA A 416 -26.51 13.08 -5.28
C ALA A 416 -25.70 12.11 -6.15
N ILE A 417 -25.78 12.25 -7.49
CA ILE A 417 -24.99 11.45 -8.45
C ILE A 417 -23.50 11.64 -8.17
N VAL A 418 -23.06 12.89 -8.01
CA VAL A 418 -21.66 13.24 -7.72
C VAL A 418 -21.18 12.57 -6.44
N ILE A 419 -21.95 12.68 -5.35
CA ILE A 419 -21.55 12.13 -4.05
C ILE A 419 -21.52 10.60 -4.08
N VAL A 420 -22.48 9.95 -4.74
CA VAL A 420 -22.47 8.49 -4.94
C VAL A 420 -21.24 8.07 -5.75
N ALA A 421 -20.93 8.77 -6.85
CA ALA A 421 -19.74 8.49 -7.64
C ALA A 421 -18.46 8.63 -6.81
N ILE A 422 -18.31 9.73 -6.04
CA ILE A 422 -17.15 9.93 -5.15
C ILE A 422 -17.01 8.78 -4.17
N LEU A 423 -18.07 8.44 -3.43
CA LEU A 423 -18.02 7.43 -2.38
C LEU A 423 -17.78 6.03 -2.91
N ILE A 424 -18.52 5.64 -3.95
CA ILE A 424 -18.38 4.30 -4.53
C ILE A 424 -16.98 4.12 -5.15
N LEU A 425 -16.49 5.09 -5.91
CA LEU A 425 -15.19 4.99 -6.57
C LEU A 425 -14.02 5.02 -5.60
N LEU A 426 -14.07 5.86 -4.56
CA LEU A 426 -12.99 5.95 -3.57
C LEU A 426 -12.98 4.79 -2.57
N LEU A 427 -14.15 4.27 -2.21
CA LEU A 427 -14.26 3.27 -1.16
C LEU A 427 -14.30 1.83 -1.68
N SER A 428 -14.71 1.59 -2.94
CA SER A 428 -14.72 0.23 -3.51
C SER A 428 -13.39 -0.51 -3.38
N PRO A 429 -12.20 0.11 -3.59
CA PRO A 429 -10.92 -0.57 -3.41
C PRO A 429 -10.61 -0.93 -1.95
N LYS A 430 -11.32 -0.33 -0.97
CA LYS A 430 -11.10 -0.57 0.47
C LYS A 430 -11.75 -1.85 0.99
N GLY A 431 -12.49 -2.58 0.15
CA GLY A 431 -13.09 -3.86 0.51
C GLY A 431 -14.03 -3.74 1.71
N ASP A 432 -13.79 -4.50 2.77
CA ASP A 432 -14.66 -4.58 3.96
C ASP A 432 -14.81 -3.25 4.70
N LEU A 433 -13.84 -2.36 4.58
CA LEU A 433 -13.90 -1.04 5.19
C LEU A 433 -14.83 -0.07 4.43
N ALA A 434 -15.29 -0.44 3.22
CA ALA A 434 -16.07 0.45 2.37
C ALA A 434 -17.42 0.83 2.97
N TYR A 435 -18.15 -0.16 3.52
CA TYR A 435 -19.43 0.09 4.19
C TYR A 435 -19.27 1.02 5.39
N GLY A 436 -18.39 0.66 6.34
CA GLY A 436 -18.12 1.47 7.52
C GLY A 436 -17.56 2.85 7.16
N GLY A 437 -16.66 2.91 6.17
CA GLY A 437 -16.08 4.15 5.66
C GLY A 437 -17.13 5.09 5.07
N SER A 438 -18.14 4.57 4.35
CA SER A 438 -19.23 5.37 3.79
C SER A 438 -20.16 5.94 4.86
N LEU A 439 -20.46 5.19 5.91
CA LEU A 439 -21.22 5.69 7.07
C LEU A 439 -20.48 6.79 7.83
N VAL A 440 -19.18 6.58 8.05
CA VAL A 440 -18.34 7.58 8.73
C VAL A 440 -18.20 8.85 7.89
N PHE A 441 -18.10 8.71 6.57
CA PHE A 441 -18.10 9.85 5.64
C PHE A 441 -19.43 10.62 5.73
N ALA A 442 -20.55 9.93 5.76
CA ALA A 442 -21.88 10.56 5.94
C ALA A 442 -21.98 11.35 7.25
N LEU A 443 -21.46 10.79 8.36
CA LEU A 443 -21.41 11.50 9.65
C LEU A 443 -20.51 12.74 9.60
N GLY A 444 -19.34 12.66 8.98
CA GLY A 444 -18.47 13.81 8.75
C GLY A 444 -19.13 14.89 7.91
N THR A 445 -19.86 14.47 6.85
CA THR A 445 -20.65 15.39 6.01
C THR A 445 -21.77 16.07 6.80
N ALA A 446 -22.49 15.37 7.68
CA ALA A 446 -23.48 15.96 8.54
C ALA A 446 -22.87 17.03 9.48
N GLY A 447 -21.68 16.78 10.02
CA GLY A 447 -20.92 17.79 10.76
C GLY A 447 -20.55 19.00 9.90
N ALA A 448 -20.14 18.78 8.65
CA ALA A 448 -19.84 19.84 7.69
C ALA A 448 -21.07 20.73 7.40
N VAL A 449 -22.26 20.12 7.26
CA VAL A 449 -23.53 20.85 7.05
C VAL A 449 -23.76 21.87 8.17
N ILE A 450 -23.62 21.45 9.43
CA ILE A 450 -23.85 22.32 10.58
C ILE A 450 -22.82 23.46 10.61
N CYS A 451 -21.53 23.13 10.46
CA CYS A 451 -20.47 24.14 10.49
C CYS A 451 -20.54 25.11 9.31
N ALA A 452 -20.83 24.60 8.10
CA ALA A 452 -20.97 25.44 6.91
C ALA A 452 -22.19 26.37 7.01
N ALA A 453 -23.32 25.88 7.53
CA ALA A 453 -24.50 26.74 7.78
C ALA A 453 -24.17 27.85 8.77
N ALA A 454 -23.52 27.54 9.90
CA ALA A 454 -23.12 28.53 10.90
C ALA A 454 -22.20 29.61 10.31
N VAL A 455 -21.19 29.22 9.55
CA VAL A 455 -20.30 30.19 8.91
C VAL A 455 -21.02 30.95 7.79
N LYS A 456 -21.77 30.29 6.91
CA LYS A 456 -22.43 30.88 5.76
C LYS A 456 -23.47 31.91 6.15
N PHE A 457 -24.34 31.59 7.11
CA PHE A 457 -25.50 32.44 7.45
C PHE A 457 -25.27 33.33 8.66
N ALA A 458 -24.39 32.96 9.61
CA ALA A 458 -24.16 33.76 10.81
C ALA A 458 -22.90 34.63 10.74
N MET A 459 -21.85 34.19 10.02
CA MET A 459 -20.58 34.91 9.99
C MET A 459 -20.38 35.69 8.69
N LEU A 460 -20.51 35.04 7.51
CA LEU A 460 -20.18 35.66 6.21
C LEU A 460 -20.96 36.94 5.89
N PRO A 461 -22.26 37.09 6.23
CA PRO A 461 -22.98 38.33 5.93
C PRO A 461 -22.39 39.57 6.57
N ALA A 462 -21.65 39.43 7.68
CA ALA A 462 -21.00 40.54 8.39
C ALA A 462 -19.59 40.85 7.86
N LEU A 463 -19.03 40.03 6.94
CA LEU A 463 -17.66 40.16 6.48
C LEU A 463 -17.60 40.80 5.10
N GLN A 464 -16.72 41.83 4.97
CA GLN A 464 -16.57 42.58 3.72
C GLN A 464 -15.19 42.47 3.11
N THR A 465 -14.23 41.78 3.76
CA THR A 465 -12.84 41.70 3.30
C THR A 465 -12.34 40.27 3.26
N PHE A 466 -11.41 40.00 2.35
CA PHE A 466 -10.77 38.68 2.25
C PHE A 466 -10.04 38.25 3.55
N PRO A 467 -9.28 39.12 4.27
CA PRO A 467 -8.72 38.76 5.57
C PRO A 467 -9.74 38.32 6.60
N ALA A 468 -10.93 38.95 6.61
CA ALA A 468 -12.03 38.59 7.51
C ALA A 468 -12.60 37.18 7.12
N LEU A 469 -12.70 36.86 5.83
CA LEU A 469 -13.03 35.52 5.36
C LEU A 469 -11.98 34.49 5.84
N CYS A 470 -10.69 34.82 5.72
CA CYS A 470 -9.61 33.93 6.22
C CYS A 470 -9.74 33.70 7.74
N ALA A 471 -10.08 34.73 8.53
CA ALA A 471 -10.31 34.59 9.96
C ALA A 471 -11.52 33.70 10.28
N ALA A 472 -12.63 33.85 9.54
CA ALA A 472 -13.78 32.97 9.67
C ALA A 472 -13.45 31.49 9.34
N LEU A 473 -12.68 31.26 8.28
CA LEU A 473 -12.20 29.93 7.90
C LEU A 473 -11.25 29.33 8.95
N ALA A 474 -10.45 30.16 9.63
CA ALA A 474 -9.55 29.71 10.70
C ALA A 474 -10.32 29.03 11.85
N VAL A 475 -11.50 29.54 12.20
CA VAL A 475 -12.35 28.97 13.26
C VAL A 475 -12.69 27.50 13.00
N PHE A 476 -12.80 27.13 11.74
CA PHE A 476 -13.08 25.75 11.33
C PHE A 476 -11.81 24.94 11.02
N PHE A 477 -10.93 25.45 10.15
CA PHE A 477 -9.80 24.65 9.64
C PHE A 477 -8.69 24.41 10.67
N LEU A 478 -8.44 25.34 11.61
CA LEU A 478 -7.41 25.14 12.63
C LEU A 478 -7.76 23.99 13.58
N PRO A 479 -8.96 23.95 14.21
CA PRO A 479 -9.34 22.84 15.06
C PRO A 479 -9.48 21.51 14.28
N ALA A 480 -10.04 21.54 13.07
CA ALA A 480 -10.22 20.37 12.26
C ALA A 480 -8.86 19.75 11.86
N GLY A 481 -7.91 20.57 11.39
CA GLY A 481 -6.57 20.14 11.06
C GLY A 481 -5.80 19.62 12.29
N PHE A 482 -5.90 20.30 13.42
CA PHE A 482 -5.33 19.82 14.68
C PHE A 482 -5.90 18.45 15.07
N ALA A 483 -7.21 18.29 15.04
CA ALA A 483 -7.90 17.03 15.35
C ALA A 483 -7.48 15.90 14.39
N MET A 484 -7.34 16.19 13.08
CA MET A 484 -6.84 15.23 12.08
C MET A 484 -5.43 14.75 12.40
N ALA A 485 -4.54 15.65 12.84
CA ALA A 485 -3.15 15.32 13.13
C ALA A 485 -2.97 14.54 14.45
N VAL A 486 -3.82 14.80 15.46
CA VAL A 486 -3.81 14.10 16.75
C VAL A 486 -4.49 12.74 16.67
N SER A 487 -5.47 12.59 15.76
CA SER A 487 -6.28 11.39 15.67
C SER A 487 -5.45 10.17 15.27
N ARG A 488 -5.42 9.16 16.15
CA ARG A 488 -4.82 7.84 15.88
C ARG A 488 -5.86 6.84 15.36
N GLN A 489 -7.12 7.20 15.38
CA GLN A 489 -8.21 6.32 14.95
C GLN A 489 -8.53 6.58 13.48
N PRO A 490 -8.42 5.57 12.58
CA PRO A 490 -8.72 5.74 11.17
C PRO A 490 -10.13 6.26 10.90
N VAL A 491 -11.09 5.85 11.73
CA VAL A 491 -12.50 6.29 11.65
C VAL A 491 -12.62 7.80 11.84
N ALA A 492 -11.98 8.35 12.87
CA ALA A 492 -12.03 9.80 13.13
C ALA A 492 -11.34 10.60 12.02
N THR A 493 -10.23 10.08 11.47
CA THR A 493 -9.53 10.72 10.35
C THR A 493 -10.41 10.78 9.09
N VAL A 494 -11.15 9.71 8.78
CA VAL A 494 -12.09 9.69 7.64
C VAL A 494 -13.23 10.70 7.87
N ALA A 495 -13.83 10.73 9.07
CA ALA A 495 -14.89 11.68 9.40
C ALA A 495 -14.44 13.13 9.28
N LEU A 496 -13.28 13.48 9.85
CA LEU A 496 -12.72 14.83 9.79
C LEU A 496 -12.33 15.22 8.36
N THR A 497 -11.80 14.28 7.56
CA THR A 497 -11.51 14.53 6.14
C THR A 497 -12.80 14.82 5.36
N ALA A 498 -13.85 14.01 5.56
CA ALA A 498 -15.15 14.24 4.95
C ALA A 498 -15.73 15.61 5.35
N MET A 499 -15.60 15.94 6.64
CA MET A 499 -16.05 17.22 7.19
C MET A 499 -15.31 18.41 6.56
N THR A 500 -13.97 18.35 6.43
CA THR A 500 -13.17 19.44 5.84
C THR A 500 -13.44 19.62 4.36
N VAL A 501 -13.60 18.55 3.61
CA VAL A 501 -13.86 18.58 2.17
C VAL A 501 -15.26 19.15 1.90
N ASN A 502 -16.28 18.58 2.53
CA ASN A 502 -17.66 19.00 2.31
C ASN A 502 -17.99 20.37 2.91
N PHE A 503 -17.24 20.83 3.91
CA PHE A 503 -17.38 22.19 4.45
C PHE A 503 -17.17 23.24 3.35
N ASN A 504 -16.08 23.14 2.56
CA ASN A 504 -15.83 24.08 1.47
C ASN A 504 -16.90 24.00 0.36
N VAL A 505 -17.33 22.79 0.01
CA VAL A 505 -18.35 22.58 -1.02
C VAL A 505 -19.71 23.17 -0.60
N LEU A 506 -20.08 23.01 0.68
CA LEU A 506 -21.35 23.53 1.22
C LEU A 506 -21.30 25.03 1.50
N LEU A 507 -20.16 25.55 1.97
CA LEU A 507 -19.94 26.98 2.13
C LEU A 507 -20.00 27.69 0.78
N ALA A 508 -19.40 27.06 -0.26
CA ALA A 508 -19.33 27.53 -1.64
C ALA A 508 -18.99 29.03 -1.71
N PRO A 509 -17.80 29.47 -1.20
CA PRO A 509 -17.43 30.87 -1.28
C PRO A 509 -17.15 31.23 -2.75
N ILE A 510 -17.91 32.19 -3.27
CA ILE A 510 -17.83 32.76 -4.62
C ILE A 510 -17.81 34.29 -4.54
N ASN A 511 -17.41 34.97 -5.62
CA ASN A 511 -17.32 36.42 -5.64
C ASN A 511 -18.65 37.10 -5.34
N GLU A 512 -19.76 36.55 -5.83
CA GLU A 512 -21.11 36.98 -5.52
C GLU A 512 -21.80 35.94 -4.66
N MET A 513 -21.68 36.11 -3.32
CA MET A 513 -22.21 35.12 -2.36
C MET A 513 -23.73 35.01 -2.44
N ASN A 514 -24.20 33.77 -2.58
CA ASN A 514 -25.61 33.44 -2.52
C ASN A 514 -26.00 32.96 -1.11
N TYR A 515 -26.95 33.63 -0.48
CA TYR A 515 -27.49 33.32 0.86
C TYR A 515 -28.89 32.70 0.80
N ASP A 516 -29.29 32.13 -0.35
CA ASP A 516 -30.58 31.43 -0.48
C ASP A 516 -30.55 30.14 0.37
N THR A 517 -31.39 30.19 1.43
CA THR A 517 -31.53 29.06 2.37
C THR A 517 -32.22 27.86 1.74
N ALA A 518 -33.19 28.10 0.81
CA ALA A 518 -33.90 27.00 0.14
C ALA A 518 -32.95 26.22 -0.79
N GLN A 519 -32.11 26.95 -1.52
CA GLN A 519 -31.05 26.31 -2.34
C GLN A 519 -30.07 25.54 -1.48
N TYR A 520 -29.66 26.10 -0.32
CA TYR A 520 -28.76 25.41 0.61
C TYR A 520 -29.37 24.11 1.14
N TYR A 521 -30.63 24.14 1.63
CA TYR A 521 -31.30 22.94 2.12
C TYR A 521 -31.49 21.89 1.04
N ASN A 522 -31.85 22.27 -0.19
CA ASN A 522 -31.95 21.35 -1.30
C ASN A 522 -30.61 20.69 -1.67
N SER A 523 -29.52 21.47 -1.67
CA SER A 523 -28.16 20.93 -1.90
C SER A 523 -27.73 19.98 -0.79
N VAL A 524 -28.00 20.34 0.48
CA VAL A 524 -27.75 19.46 1.63
C VAL A 524 -28.53 18.15 1.50
N LEU A 525 -29.83 18.24 1.16
CA LEU A 525 -30.65 17.04 0.98
C LEU A 525 -30.09 16.13 -0.10
N ALA A 526 -29.69 16.68 -1.25
CA ALA A 526 -29.10 15.90 -2.34
C ALA A 526 -27.76 15.22 -1.93
N ILE A 527 -26.90 15.95 -1.24
CA ILE A 527 -25.64 15.42 -0.70
C ILE A 527 -25.90 14.29 0.30
N MET A 528 -26.84 14.48 1.24
CA MET A 528 -27.17 13.48 2.27
C MET A 528 -27.83 12.24 1.67
N VAL A 529 -28.66 12.38 0.64
CA VAL A 529 -29.19 11.25 -0.14
C VAL A 529 -28.06 10.49 -0.82
N GLY A 530 -27.14 11.19 -1.48
CA GLY A 530 -25.95 10.56 -2.06
C GLY A 530 -25.10 9.81 -1.02
N CYS A 531 -24.89 10.40 0.15
CA CYS A 531 -24.19 9.76 1.27
C CYS A 531 -24.94 8.53 1.81
N SER A 532 -26.26 8.45 1.70
CA SER A 532 -27.07 7.31 2.15
C SER A 532 -27.10 6.17 1.12
N VAL A 533 -27.06 6.50 -0.17
CA VAL A 533 -27.05 5.50 -1.24
C VAL A 533 -25.76 4.68 -1.25
N ALA A 534 -24.60 5.27 -0.94
CA ALA A 534 -23.34 4.56 -0.96
C ALA A 534 -23.30 3.36 0.03
N PRO A 535 -23.60 3.51 1.33
CA PRO A 535 -23.66 2.37 2.25
C PRO A 535 -24.76 1.38 1.85
N LEU A 536 -25.89 1.83 1.30
CA LEU A 536 -26.91 0.94 0.77
C LEU A 536 -26.38 0.08 -0.38
N ALA A 537 -25.64 0.67 -1.32
CA ALA A 537 -25.01 -0.05 -2.42
C ALA A 537 -23.97 -1.09 -1.92
N PHE A 538 -23.17 -0.75 -0.89
CA PHE A 538 -22.24 -1.69 -0.27
C PHE A 538 -22.94 -2.79 0.53
N SER A 539 -24.13 -2.53 1.06
CA SER A 539 -24.96 -3.53 1.74
C SER A 539 -25.65 -4.49 0.76
N LEU A 540 -26.19 -3.96 -0.35
CA LEU A 540 -26.88 -4.78 -1.37
C LEU A 540 -25.90 -5.59 -2.21
N PHE A 541 -24.76 -5.02 -2.54
CA PHE A 541 -23.69 -5.66 -3.29
C PHE A 541 -22.39 -5.65 -2.45
N PRO A 542 -22.30 -6.52 -1.43
CA PRO A 542 -21.17 -6.50 -0.51
C PRO A 542 -19.86 -6.81 -1.25
N PRO A 543 -18.74 -6.26 -0.79
CA PRO A 543 -17.43 -6.67 -1.26
C PRO A 543 -17.20 -8.15 -0.94
N LEU A 544 -16.31 -8.78 -1.72
CA LEU A 544 -15.93 -10.17 -1.44
C LEU A 544 -15.37 -10.29 -0.02
N SER A 545 -15.90 -11.22 0.75
CA SER A 545 -15.46 -11.43 2.13
C SER A 545 -13.96 -11.72 2.21
N PRO A 546 -13.27 -11.29 3.28
CA PRO A 546 -11.85 -11.58 3.48
C PRO A 546 -11.57 -13.07 3.40
N ALA A 547 -12.41 -13.91 4.00
CA ALA A 547 -12.26 -15.34 3.96
C ALA A 547 -12.31 -15.91 2.54
N PHE A 548 -13.19 -15.38 1.68
CA PHE A 548 -13.25 -15.79 0.27
C PHE A 548 -12.01 -15.33 -0.49
N ARG A 549 -11.55 -14.10 -0.29
CA ARG A 549 -10.33 -13.56 -0.93
C ARG A 549 -9.09 -14.35 -0.54
N ILE A 550 -8.94 -14.69 0.74
CA ILE A 550 -7.83 -15.51 1.24
C ILE A 550 -7.84 -16.88 0.59
N ARG A 551 -9.00 -17.59 0.62
CA ARG A 551 -9.13 -18.90 -0.03
C ARG A 551 -8.81 -18.84 -1.52
N ARG A 552 -9.27 -17.79 -2.19
CA ARG A 552 -9.01 -17.57 -3.62
C ARG A 552 -7.50 -17.37 -3.90
N PHE A 553 -6.79 -16.56 -3.10
CA PHE A 553 -5.35 -16.39 -3.27
C PHE A 553 -4.58 -17.68 -3.04
N LEU A 554 -4.96 -18.46 -2.03
CA LEU A 554 -4.38 -19.78 -1.79
C LEU A 554 -4.64 -20.73 -2.97
N ALA A 555 -5.86 -20.80 -3.46
CA ALA A 555 -6.23 -21.64 -4.59
C ALA A 555 -5.52 -21.22 -5.89
N LEU A 556 -5.43 -19.92 -6.19
CA LEU A 556 -4.71 -19.40 -7.34
C LEU A 556 -3.22 -19.74 -7.24
N THR A 557 -2.62 -19.63 -6.07
CA THR A 557 -1.20 -19.94 -5.86
C THR A 557 -0.93 -21.43 -5.99
N SER A 558 -1.77 -22.29 -5.42
CA SER A 558 -1.68 -23.75 -5.61
C SER A 558 -1.83 -24.13 -7.08
N ARG A 559 -2.78 -23.53 -7.80
CA ARG A 559 -2.96 -23.75 -9.25
C ARG A 559 -1.75 -23.33 -10.06
N ASP A 560 -1.16 -22.17 -9.77
CA ASP A 560 0.04 -21.69 -10.47
C ASP A 560 1.24 -22.57 -10.17
N LEU A 561 1.40 -23.04 -8.92
CA LEU A 561 2.44 -23.98 -8.53
C LEU A 561 2.32 -25.30 -9.29
N ARG A 562 1.12 -25.86 -9.37
CA ARG A 562 0.84 -27.10 -10.14
C ARG A 562 1.15 -26.94 -11.61
N ARG A 563 0.82 -25.79 -12.20
CA ARG A 563 1.19 -25.46 -13.58
C ARG A 563 2.70 -25.34 -13.76
N LEU A 564 3.38 -24.70 -12.80
CA LEU A 564 4.83 -24.55 -12.81
C LEU A 564 5.53 -25.91 -12.76
N ALA A 565 5.01 -26.83 -11.95
CA ALA A 565 5.58 -28.17 -11.80
C ALA A 565 5.67 -28.96 -13.12
N VAL A 566 4.74 -28.74 -14.06
CA VAL A 566 4.68 -29.42 -15.37
C VAL A 566 4.93 -28.48 -16.57
N ALA A 567 5.34 -27.23 -16.33
CA ALA A 567 5.53 -26.26 -17.38
C ALA A 567 6.71 -26.63 -18.29
N ALA A 568 6.53 -26.59 -19.61
CA ALA A 568 7.61 -26.80 -20.56
C ALA A 568 8.62 -25.62 -20.58
N LEU A 569 8.12 -24.38 -20.39
CA LEU A 569 8.93 -23.17 -20.28
C LEU A 569 8.90 -22.69 -18.85
N LEU A 570 10.07 -22.56 -18.22
CA LEU A 570 10.19 -22.07 -16.86
C LEU A 570 10.21 -20.54 -16.86
N PRO A 571 9.42 -19.89 -16.01
CA PRO A 571 9.57 -18.45 -15.75
C PRO A 571 10.93 -18.20 -15.07
N ALA A 572 11.40 -16.97 -15.15
CA ALA A 572 12.55 -16.60 -14.33
C ALA A 572 12.18 -16.69 -12.83
N PRO A 573 13.11 -17.08 -11.94
CA PRO A 573 12.82 -17.22 -10.51
C PRO A 573 12.18 -15.96 -9.91
N HIS A 574 12.67 -14.78 -10.29
CA HIS A 574 12.14 -13.50 -9.83
C HIS A 574 10.69 -13.21 -10.29
N ASP A 575 10.22 -13.78 -11.41
CA ASP A 575 8.84 -13.63 -11.87
C ASP A 575 7.88 -14.41 -10.96
N TRP A 576 8.29 -15.62 -10.55
CA TRP A 576 7.57 -16.42 -9.58
C TRP A 576 7.50 -15.72 -8.22
N GLU A 577 8.63 -15.28 -7.71
CA GLU A 577 8.75 -14.62 -6.42
C GLU A 577 7.91 -13.32 -6.38
N SER A 578 8.04 -12.45 -7.39
CA SER A 578 7.30 -11.21 -7.51
C SER A 578 5.78 -11.44 -7.52
N ARG A 579 5.31 -12.49 -8.19
CA ARG A 579 3.89 -12.87 -8.21
C ARG A 579 3.39 -13.25 -6.84
N ILE A 580 4.12 -14.07 -6.10
CA ILE A 580 3.70 -14.49 -4.76
C ILE A 580 3.82 -13.35 -3.76
N TYR A 581 4.87 -12.52 -3.82
CA TYR A 581 4.98 -11.31 -2.99
C TYR A 581 3.81 -10.34 -3.22
N SER A 582 3.40 -10.17 -4.47
CA SER A 582 2.22 -9.36 -4.80
C SER A 582 0.93 -9.88 -4.14
N ARG A 583 0.76 -11.21 -4.09
CA ARG A 583 -0.37 -11.84 -3.38
C ARG A 583 -0.26 -11.71 -1.86
N LEU A 584 0.94 -11.84 -1.30
CA LEU A 584 1.18 -11.63 0.13
C LEU A 584 0.84 -10.19 0.56
N ILE A 585 1.22 -9.21 -0.24
CA ILE A 585 0.91 -7.79 -0.01
C ILE A 585 -0.61 -7.53 -0.13
N ALA A 586 -1.29 -8.21 -1.06
CA ALA A 586 -2.73 -8.06 -1.27
C ALA A 586 -3.59 -8.90 -0.30
N LEU A 587 -2.95 -9.72 0.56
CA LEU A 587 -3.65 -10.61 1.48
C LEU A 587 -4.33 -9.81 2.60
N PRO A 588 -5.63 -10.06 2.87
CA PRO A 588 -6.34 -9.39 3.97
C PRO A 588 -5.67 -9.58 5.34
N ASP A 589 -5.78 -8.56 6.21
CA ASP A 589 -5.20 -8.61 7.57
C ASP A 589 -5.75 -9.76 8.42
N GLN A 590 -6.99 -10.17 8.15
CA GLN A 590 -7.68 -11.29 8.80
C GLN A 590 -7.10 -12.67 8.46
N ALA A 591 -6.16 -12.75 7.49
CA ALA A 591 -5.51 -14.00 7.14
C ALA A 591 -4.79 -14.59 8.36
N THR A 592 -5.12 -15.87 8.63
CA THR A 592 -4.50 -16.59 9.75
C THR A 592 -2.98 -16.75 9.51
N PRO A 593 -2.24 -16.94 10.57
CA PRO A 593 -0.82 -17.22 10.48
C PRO A 593 -0.49 -18.45 9.61
N LEU A 594 -1.37 -19.48 9.65
CA LEU A 594 -1.22 -20.67 8.82
C LEU A 594 -1.37 -20.34 7.33
N GLN A 595 -2.35 -19.55 6.96
CA GLN A 595 -2.61 -19.17 5.57
C GLN A 595 -1.46 -18.35 4.96
N ARG A 596 -0.85 -17.46 5.76
CA ARG A 596 0.38 -16.75 5.36
C ARG A 596 1.56 -17.70 5.19
N ALA A 597 1.70 -18.67 6.10
CA ALA A 597 2.75 -19.69 6.01
C ALA A 597 2.58 -20.58 4.76
N GLN A 598 1.36 -20.91 4.37
CA GLN A 598 1.06 -21.68 3.15
C GLN A 598 1.50 -20.94 1.88
N LEU A 599 1.27 -19.62 1.79
CA LEU A 599 1.77 -18.81 0.66
C LEU A 599 3.30 -18.75 0.62
N LEU A 600 3.94 -18.61 1.78
CA LEU A 600 5.42 -18.64 1.88
C LEU A 600 5.97 -20.04 1.53
N ALA A 601 5.30 -21.12 1.93
CA ALA A 601 5.68 -22.47 1.54
C ALA A 601 5.57 -22.66 0.01
N ALA A 602 4.50 -22.17 -0.60
CA ALA A 602 4.37 -22.21 -2.06
C ALA A 602 5.42 -21.36 -2.79
N LEU A 603 5.82 -20.22 -2.19
CA LEU A 603 6.92 -19.40 -2.70
C LEU A 603 8.21 -20.21 -2.78
N SER A 604 8.63 -20.81 -1.66
CA SER A 604 9.83 -21.65 -1.60
C SER A 604 9.74 -22.83 -2.56
N VAL A 605 8.67 -23.63 -2.50
CA VAL A 605 8.53 -24.81 -3.35
C VAL A 605 8.64 -24.44 -4.84
N GLY A 606 8.01 -23.36 -5.26
CA GLY A 606 8.08 -22.93 -6.66
C GLY A 606 9.46 -22.43 -7.09
N ALA A 607 10.14 -21.66 -6.23
CA ALA A 607 11.50 -21.19 -6.49
C ALA A 607 12.48 -22.39 -6.60
N GLU A 608 12.35 -23.35 -5.68
CA GLU A 608 13.19 -24.54 -5.68
C GLU A 608 12.89 -25.50 -6.85
N ILE A 609 11.63 -25.62 -7.29
CA ILE A 609 11.28 -26.37 -8.52
C ILE A 609 11.97 -25.76 -9.73
N ILE A 610 11.96 -24.44 -9.89
CA ILE A 610 12.62 -23.76 -11.02
C ILE A 610 14.12 -24.09 -11.02
N GLY A 611 14.79 -23.90 -9.88
CA GLY A 611 16.22 -24.17 -9.76
C GLY A 611 16.57 -25.66 -9.90
N LEU A 612 15.73 -26.58 -9.41
CA LEU A 612 15.94 -28.01 -9.52
C LEU A 612 15.79 -28.49 -10.96
N ARG A 613 14.82 -27.97 -11.70
CA ARG A 613 14.68 -28.31 -13.14
C ARG A 613 15.83 -27.80 -14.00
N GLN A 614 16.33 -26.59 -13.73
CA GLN A 614 17.50 -26.05 -14.41
C GLN A 614 18.73 -26.99 -14.21
N MET A 615 18.89 -27.44 -12.98
CA MET A 615 20.00 -28.32 -12.61
C MET A 615 19.82 -29.76 -13.18
N ALA A 616 18.60 -30.31 -13.10
CA ALA A 616 18.32 -31.63 -13.70
C ALA A 616 18.55 -31.66 -15.21
N THR A 617 18.34 -30.53 -15.90
CA THR A 617 18.67 -30.37 -17.31
C THR A 617 20.20 -30.49 -17.55
N GLN A 618 21.00 -29.88 -16.66
CA GLN A 618 22.46 -29.94 -16.76
C GLN A 618 23.01 -31.33 -16.40
N LEU A 619 22.38 -32.03 -15.47
CA LEU A 619 22.75 -33.36 -15.01
C LEU A 619 22.16 -34.52 -15.87
N GLY A 620 21.28 -34.22 -16.83
CA GLY A 620 20.61 -35.22 -17.66
C GLY A 620 19.59 -36.08 -16.89
N THR A 621 19.06 -35.61 -15.74
CA THR A 621 18.15 -36.35 -14.85
C THR A 621 16.72 -35.80 -14.88
N THR A 622 16.31 -35.26 -16.00
CA THR A 622 14.99 -34.57 -16.13
C THR A 622 13.82 -35.54 -16.01
N ALA A 623 13.91 -36.74 -16.52
CA ALA A 623 12.82 -37.73 -16.56
C ALA A 623 12.38 -38.15 -15.13
N GLU A 624 13.36 -38.42 -14.27
CA GLU A 624 13.12 -38.82 -12.88
C GLU A 624 12.52 -37.67 -12.08
N LEU A 625 12.99 -36.43 -12.27
CA LEU A 625 12.44 -35.26 -11.65
C LEU A 625 11.03 -35.00 -12.13
N ASP A 626 10.76 -35.09 -13.43
CA ASP A 626 9.44 -34.87 -14.01
C ASP A 626 8.39 -35.85 -13.46
N ALA A 627 8.80 -37.09 -13.18
CA ALA A 627 7.91 -38.06 -12.52
C ALA A 627 7.50 -37.66 -11.11
N ALA A 628 8.39 -37.03 -10.33
CA ALA A 628 8.08 -36.52 -9.01
C ALA A 628 7.24 -35.22 -9.08
N LEU A 629 7.59 -34.30 -9.99
CA LEU A 629 6.88 -33.03 -10.17
C LEU A 629 5.46 -33.22 -10.72
N ASN A 630 5.22 -34.29 -11.49
CA ASN A 630 3.90 -34.66 -11.94
C ASN A 630 2.96 -34.97 -10.75
N ASP A 631 3.44 -35.66 -9.71
CA ASP A 631 2.65 -35.87 -8.50
C ASP A 631 2.41 -34.58 -7.71
N VAL A 632 3.35 -33.63 -7.72
CA VAL A 632 3.12 -32.28 -7.20
C VAL A 632 2.00 -31.58 -7.98
N ALA A 633 2.02 -31.69 -9.31
CA ALA A 633 0.99 -31.12 -10.17
C ALA A 633 -0.40 -31.74 -9.96
N LEU A 634 -0.44 -33.04 -9.71
CA LEU A 634 -1.68 -33.79 -9.39
C LEU A 634 -2.15 -33.56 -7.95
N GLY A 635 -1.31 -33.01 -7.08
CA GLY A 635 -1.64 -32.81 -5.67
C GLY A 635 -1.62 -34.11 -4.85
N HIS A 636 -0.66 -34.98 -5.13
CA HIS A 636 -0.42 -36.22 -4.41
C HIS A 636 0.83 -36.08 -3.53
N SER A 637 0.76 -35.33 -2.45
CA SER A 637 1.90 -34.95 -1.61
C SER A 637 2.75 -36.13 -1.15
N SER A 638 2.12 -37.23 -0.70
CA SER A 638 2.82 -38.40 -0.21
C SER A 638 3.63 -39.09 -1.31
N ASN A 639 3.04 -39.24 -2.50
CA ASN A 639 3.71 -39.84 -3.67
C ASN A 639 4.85 -38.94 -4.19
N ALA A 640 4.60 -37.61 -4.23
CA ALA A 640 5.61 -36.60 -4.59
C ALA A 640 6.83 -36.72 -3.68
N ILE A 641 6.65 -36.77 -2.36
CA ILE A 641 7.73 -36.92 -1.38
C ILE A 641 8.47 -38.27 -1.61
N ALA A 642 7.78 -39.37 -1.86
CA ALA A 642 8.39 -40.67 -2.10
C ALA A 642 9.27 -40.65 -3.36
N LYS A 643 8.78 -40.08 -4.47
CA LYS A 643 9.56 -39.95 -5.71
C LYS A 643 10.71 -38.94 -5.61
N LEU A 644 10.52 -37.86 -4.83
CA LEU A 644 11.60 -36.92 -4.56
C LEU A 644 12.72 -37.59 -3.75
N ARG A 645 12.44 -38.53 -2.85
CA ARG A 645 13.46 -39.33 -2.17
C ARG A 645 14.20 -40.24 -3.15
N GLN A 646 13.47 -40.92 -4.05
CA GLN A 646 14.12 -41.73 -5.10
C GLN A 646 15.03 -40.87 -5.99
N PHE A 647 14.61 -39.63 -6.30
CA PHE A 647 15.43 -38.69 -7.03
C PHE A 647 16.67 -38.24 -6.22
N ASP A 648 16.54 -38.04 -4.89
CA ASP A 648 17.65 -37.77 -3.99
C ASP A 648 18.69 -38.90 -4.00
N ASP A 649 18.24 -40.17 -3.93
CA ASP A 649 19.11 -41.33 -4.01
C ASP A 649 19.86 -41.39 -5.36
N ARG A 650 19.20 -41.01 -6.45
CA ARG A 650 19.85 -40.93 -7.79
C ARG A 650 20.91 -39.83 -7.82
N LEU A 651 20.61 -38.65 -7.27
CA LEU A 651 21.60 -37.56 -7.16
C LEU A 651 22.76 -37.93 -6.23
N ALA A 652 22.54 -38.73 -5.20
CA ALA A 652 23.62 -39.25 -4.34
C ALA A 652 24.61 -40.15 -5.05
N ALA A 653 24.20 -40.82 -6.13
CA ALA A 653 25.04 -41.69 -6.93
C ALA A 653 25.78 -40.95 -8.06
N THR A 654 25.64 -39.62 -8.17
CA THR A 654 26.30 -38.84 -9.24
C THR A 654 27.81 -38.73 -8.99
N PRO A 655 28.67 -39.10 -9.97
CA PRO A 655 30.13 -39.05 -9.80
C PRO A 655 30.68 -37.62 -9.94
N GLU A 656 31.95 -37.42 -9.55
CA GLU A 656 32.69 -36.20 -9.87
C GLU A 656 32.84 -36.05 -11.42
N PRO A 657 32.81 -34.82 -11.98
CA PRO A 657 32.83 -33.51 -11.29
C PRO A 657 31.46 -32.94 -10.91
N GLU A 658 30.39 -33.66 -11.18
CA GLU A 658 28.99 -33.16 -11.01
C GLU A 658 28.45 -33.32 -9.57
N ALA A 659 29.20 -34.01 -8.70
CA ALA A 659 28.80 -34.30 -7.31
C ALA A 659 28.43 -33.03 -6.50
N THR A 660 29.15 -31.91 -6.68
CA THR A 660 28.86 -30.65 -6.01
C THR A 660 27.50 -30.06 -6.45
N MET A 661 27.19 -30.19 -7.74
CA MET A 661 25.88 -29.72 -8.26
C MET A 661 24.77 -30.67 -7.79
N ALA A 662 25.00 -31.97 -7.82
CA ALA A 662 24.07 -32.97 -7.31
C ALA A 662 23.76 -32.74 -5.81
N LEU A 663 24.76 -32.39 -4.99
CA LEU A 663 24.60 -32.10 -3.57
C LEU A 663 23.68 -30.89 -3.35
N ARG A 664 23.79 -29.83 -4.16
CA ARG A 664 22.83 -28.70 -4.14
C ARG A 664 21.43 -29.15 -4.51
N GLY A 665 21.29 -30.03 -5.49
CA GLY A 665 20.02 -30.64 -5.88
C GLY A 665 19.37 -31.37 -4.72
N ARG A 666 20.13 -32.12 -3.99
CA ARG A 666 19.68 -32.82 -2.79
C ARG A 666 19.19 -31.88 -1.70
N GLY A 667 19.89 -30.74 -1.49
CA GLY A 667 19.42 -29.69 -0.61
C GLY A 667 18.05 -29.13 -1.02
N ARG A 668 17.87 -28.86 -2.32
CA ARG A 668 16.58 -28.36 -2.88
C ARG A 668 15.45 -29.40 -2.73
N VAL A 669 15.74 -30.66 -2.95
CA VAL A 669 14.80 -31.78 -2.73
C VAL A 669 14.34 -31.84 -1.28
N LEU A 670 15.23 -31.62 -0.32
CA LEU A 670 14.89 -31.56 1.09
C LEU A 670 13.93 -30.40 1.38
N ILE A 671 14.20 -29.18 0.87
CA ILE A 671 13.34 -27.99 1.09
C ILE A 671 11.92 -28.26 0.55
N ILE A 672 11.83 -28.77 -0.69
CA ILE A 672 10.53 -29.10 -1.30
C ILE A 672 9.78 -30.15 -0.46
N SER A 673 10.47 -31.22 -0.10
CA SER A 673 9.88 -32.34 0.67
C SER A 673 9.41 -31.87 2.06
N GLU A 674 10.20 -31.03 2.73
CA GLU A 674 9.88 -30.49 4.03
C GLU A 674 8.68 -29.52 3.99
N ALA A 675 8.64 -28.64 2.99
CA ALA A 675 7.55 -27.70 2.83
C ALA A 675 6.22 -28.41 2.50
N ILE A 676 6.29 -29.44 1.62
CA ILE A 676 5.12 -30.26 1.29
C ILE A 676 4.67 -31.07 2.52
N ALA A 677 5.57 -31.65 3.30
CA ALA A 677 5.22 -32.41 4.49
C ALA A 677 4.62 -31.53 5.60
N GLU A 678 5.08 -30.28 5.76
CA GLU A 678 4.54 -29.33 6.76
C GLU A 678 3.13 -28.85 6.39
N HIS A 679 2.85 -28.71 5.08
CA HIS A 679 1.62 -28.13 4.56
C HIS A 679 0.85 -29.08 3.62
N GLY A 680 0.90 -30.39 3.84
CA GLY A 680 0.30 -31.41 2.95
C GLY A 680 -1.14 -31.13 2.57
N HIS A 681 -2.00 -30.77 3.54
CA HIS A 681 -3.38 -30.39 3.27
C HIS A 681 -3.55 -29.24 2.26
N TYR A 682 -2.58 -28.33 2.17
CA TYR A 682 -2.63 -27.23 1.22
C TYR A 682 -2.23 -27.66 -0.19
N PHE A 683 -1.29 -28.59 -0.29
CA PHE A 683 -0.79 -29.07 -1.59
C PHE A 683 -1.66 -30.20 -2.19
N ASP A 684 -2.39 -30.94 -1.37
CA ASP A 684 -3.23 -32.05 -1.83
C ASP A 684 -4.48 -31.61 -2.61
N THR A 685 -4.89 -32.42 -3.58
CA THR A 685 -6.17 -32.23 -4.29
C THR A 685 -7.30 -32.81 -3.45
N GLY A 686 -8.30 -32.00 -3.14
CA GLY A 686 -9.50 -32.43 -2.40
C GLY A 686 -9.58 -31.97 -0.96
N ALA A 687 -8.56 -31.30 -0.42
CA ALA A 687 -8.73 -30.58 0.83
C ALA A 687 -9.68 -29.39 0.62
N PRO A 688 -10.72 -29.19 1.46
CA PRO A 688 -11.57 -28.01 1.37
C PRO A 688 -10.73 -26.76 1.56
N ALA A 689 -10.72 -25.90 0.53
CA ALA A 689 -9.96 -24.64 0.51
C ALA A 689 -10.53 -23.62 1.50
#